data_07e9695b4088a060c3c5243bdde7d1e5
#
_entry.id   07e9695b4088a060c3c5243bdde7d1e5
#
_cell.length_a   1.000
_cell.length_b   1.000
_cell.length_c   1.000
_cell.angle_alpha   90.00
_cell.angle_beta   90.00
_cell.angle_gamma   90.00
#
_symmetry.space_group_name_H-M   'P 1'
#
loop_
_entity.id
_entity.type
_entity.pdbx_description
1 polymer ?
#
loop_
_entity_poly.entity_id
_entity_poly.type
_entity_poly.pdbx_seq_one_letter_code
_entity_poly.pdbx_strand_id
1 'polypeptide(L)'
;MVIVAGATCHGVAQDHLVQNWDLDEGLPSTSINAMIRTPDGYVWLGTQGGLVRFDGARFVTMDTDVPIALKNVPVTSLALAGNGGFWAGTANGGLLKHDGITFSDLNVASVTQGKRIQSMTLDGEGHLWLGTSGAGLIRVKDGSATALATVHERSPLWIGQVVSDSHGRVWYLTEAGNPGRVEGNQPRSLQFPDPIPGVVQAIAPARDGGLWLAASHTLQAGARIFKLKDGQATEETETYPWLASLSRARARALLEDAAGNLLCGLAGGGVFQRPAAGSWQAMTSDLPLSQGEVLCLMRGDGKSVWIGTRTSGLHYLVPRPLAAIQLSTSHKQSVLLTVCARRDGSVWGGTDSAGVFRWQAANATTDGEPAGLAGIRVNALLEDSQARLWAGTAAGLLELREGGFKPSSRQELLENVGALYEDRRKNLWAGTASSLVLVNGGPLESNDPRKGLPPGQVVAIAQDHSGKFWVVVARQGLFHEEGDRMTLWQPGEISKIMATRWADGRHVRALLPDADGSLWVATYGSGLFRMQGRQLRSWFWKEDGLPSNHLLWLQDDGDGNLWASSENGIFGYARNALLGYAGEGHPRPIPFRLTRTEGLPYKVCSGGGQPTGSRSSDGRLWFPDGPALVSFDPATVPRHLPTSPPLIEELRVDGSTLRWSPDQPLRIQSGARSFEFVFTSPNFLTPGRLRFRHRLEGVDEHWSDEGNQRSVKYSALPPGDYTFRVMTRESSEDWSGQEAALRLTIEPRWWERSSLRVTAMLALLGGTALTIRQIERSRDRRKLAALERERALERERSRIARDIHDDLGASLTQVALLGEMAGQTAGSPEDFRGQTRQISEAAHEMARSLEAIVWAVRPENDTLRSLVEYMSRRTDELFENMPRQYQFITPAGLPERPVHAEVRHNVFLAYKETLNNALKHAQASEVRIEVACDTTTCHIVVTDNGRGFDESSVRTAGTGLKNIRMRLAAIGGHADVQARPGSGTTVRLVFPLNLEDRESSP
;
A
#
# COMPACT_ATOMS: atom_id res chain seq x y z
N MET A 1 45.88 -27.01 17.87
CA MET A 1 45.44 -26.30 16.63
C MET A 1 44.42 -27.19 15.91
N VAL A 2 43.18 -27.07 16.34
CA VAL A 2 42.07 -27.85 15.79
C VAL A 2 41.35 -26.94 14.78
N ILE A 3 41.44 -27.29 13.52
CA ILE A 3 40.73 -26.61 12.44
C ILE A 3 39.25 -27.02 12.55
N VAL A 4 38.42 -26.12 13.06
CA VAL A 4 36.96 -26.25 12.95
C VAL A 4 36.61 -25.92 11.52
N ALA A 5 36.30 -26.94 10.73
CA ALA A 5 35.69 -26.78 9.44
C ALA A 5 34.29 -26.17 9.65
N GLY A 6 34.19 -24.87 9.41
CA GLY A 6 32.90 -24.21 9.33
C GLY A 6 32.10 -24.78 8.17
N ALA A 7 31.03 -25.50 8.48
CA ALA A 7 30.01 -25.84 7.51
C ALA A 7 29.40 -24.52 7.02
N THR A 8 29.77 -24.07 5.82
CA THR A 8 29.10 -23.01 5.09
C THR A 8 27.69 -23.50 4.80
N CYS A 9 26.69 -22.97 5.51
CA CYS A 9 25.30 -23.07 5.09
C CYS A 9 25.19 -22.43 3.71
N HIS A 10 25.08 -23.25 2.72
CA HIS A 10 24.78 -22.84 1.35
C HIS A 10 23.37 -22.22 1.35
N GLY A 11 23.25 -21.02 0.82
CA GLY A 11 22.01 -20.28 0.75
C GLY A 11 20.93 -21.06 0.01
N VAL A 12 20.02 -21.63 0.78
CA VAL A 12 18.76 -22.18 0.21
C VAL A 12 18.01 -20.96 -0.32
N ALA A 13 17.62 -21.00 -1.60
CA ALA A 13 16.74 -19.99 -2.16
C ALA A 13 15.52 -19.84 -1.22
N GLN A 14 15.24 -18.61 -0.78
CA GLN A 14 14.09 -18.37 0.09
C GLN A 14 12.81 -18.66 -0.68
N ASP A 15 12.23 -19.83 -0.48
CA ASP A 15 10.98 -20.24 -1.12
C ASP A 15 9.75 -19.47 -0.63
N HIS A 16 9.93 -18.61 0.37
CA HIS A 16 8.86 -17.84 1.01
C HIS A 16 9.21 -16.36 1.10
N LEU A 17 8.20 -15.54 0.84
CA LEU A 17 8.17 -14.14 1.24
C LEU A 17 7.79 -14.07 2.70
N VAL A 18 8.48 -13.23 3.47
CA VAL A 18 8.15 -13.01 4.87
C VAL A 18 7.70 -11.58 5.04
N GLN A 19 6.48 -11.45 5.51
CA GLN A 19 5.99 -10.20 6.08
C GLN A 19 6.12 -10.27 7.59
N ASN A 20 6.50 -9.17 8.21
CA ASN A 20 6.89 -9.06 9.61
C ASN A 20 6.20 -7.84 10.20
N TRP A 21 5.63 -8.00 11.36
CA TRP A 21 5.06 -6.91 12.14
C TRP A 21 5.53 -7.02 13.58
N ASP A 22 6.14 -5.95 14.03
CA ASP A 22 6.59 -5.80 15.41
C ASP A 22 6.03 -4.50 16.02
N LEU A 23 6.68 -3.98 17.06
CA LEU A 23 6.21 -2.74 17.71
C LEU A 23 6.29 -1.52 16.80
N ASP A 24 7.27 -1.49 15.88
CA ASP A 24 7.47 -0.36 14.96
C ASP A 24 6.36 -0.29 13.90
N GLU A 25 5.80 -1.45 13.51
CA GLU A 25 4.64 -1.53 12.64
C GLU A 25 3.29 -1.44 13.38
N GLY A 26 3.32 -1.13 14.68
CA GLY A 26 2.13 -0.86 15.49
C GLY A 26 1.50 -2.09 16.16
N LEU A 27 2.19 -3.22 16.20
CA LEU A 27 1.76 -4.37 16.99
C LEU A 27 1.84 -4.02 18.49
N PRO A 28 0.76 -4.16 19.28
CA PRO A 28 0.77 -3.75 20.69
C PRO A 28 1.69 -4.58 21.60
N SER A 29 2.02 -5.78 21.20
CA SER A 29 2.89 -6.69 21.94
C SER A 29 3.56 -7.69 21.02
N THR A 30 4.87 -7.88 21.15
CA THR A 30 5.63 -8.86 20.37
C THR A 30 5.34 -10.32 20.73
N SER A 31 4.79 -10.58 21.91
CA SER A 31 4.48 -11.94 22.37
C SER A 31 3.09 -12.37 21.89
N ILE A 32 3.05 -13.22 20.86
CA ILE A 32 1.82 -13.76 20.26
C ILE A 32 1.61 -15.19 20.77
N ASN A 33 0.67 -15.35 21.69
CA ASN A 33 0.40 -16.63 22.35
C ASN A 33 -0.48 -17.57 21.51
N ALA A 34 -1.46 -17.01 20.81
CA ALA A 34 -2.44 -17.73 19.99
C ALA A 34 -2.92 -16.88 18.83
N MET A 35 -3.35 -17.53 17.76
CA MET A 35 -3.89 -16.86 16.57
C MET A 35 -5.07 -17.66 16.02
N ILE A 36 -6.07 -16.94 15.52
CA ILE A 36 -7.15 -17.51 14.71
C ILE A 36 -7.48 -16.56 13.56
N ARG A 37 -8.08 -17.08 12.51
CA ARG A 37 -8.67 -16.28 11.44
C ARG A 37 -10.17 -16.52 11.40
N THR A 38 -10.95 -15.46 11.51
CA THR A 38 -12.41 -15.51 11.44
C THR A 38 -12.90 -15.50 9.99
N PRO A 39 -14.14 -15.98 9.70
CA PRO A 39 -14.68 -16.05 8.34
C PRO A 39 -14.79 -14.71 7.63
N ASP A 40 -14.91 -13.61 8.37
CA ASP A 40 -14.87 -12.23 7.86
C ASP A 40 -13.47 -11.79 7.40
N GLY A 41 -12.46 -12.64 7.59
CA GLY A 41 -11.10 -12.47 7.09
C GLY A 41 -10.13 -11.85 8.07
N TYR A 42 -10.55 -11.36 9.24
CA TYR A 42 -9.63 -10.84 10.25
C TYR A 42 -8.73 -11.91 10.86
N VAL A 43 -7.52 -11.53 11.20
CA VAL A 43 -6.64 -12.32 12.07
C VAL A 43 -6.77 -11.75 13.49
N TRP A 44 -7.11 -12.64 14.43
CA TRP A 44 -7.18 -12.30 15.84
C TRP A 44 -5.96 -12.88 16.56
N LEU A 45 -5.35 -12.05 17.39
CA LEU A 45 -4.12 -12.36 18.10
C LEU A 45 -4.39 -12.33 19.61
N GLY A 46 -4.09 -13.43 20.26
CA GLY A 46 -3.98 -13.47 21.72
C GLY A 46 -2.58 -13.08 22.13
N THR A 47 -2.42 -11.93 22.75
CA THR A 47 -1.11 -11.37 23.09
C THR A 47 -0.91 -11.22 24.60
N GLN A 48 0.31 -10.91 25.01
CA GLN A 48 0.60 -10.54 26.40
C GLN A 48 -0.11 -9.24 26.79
N GLY A 49 -0.37 -8.35 25.85
CA GLY A 49 -1.11 -7.08 26.05
C GLY A 49 -2.63 -7.20 25.90
N GLY A 50 -3.19 -8.40 25.70
CA GLY A 50 -4.63 -8.61 25.51
C GLY A 50 -5.00 -9.17 24.14
N LEU A 51 -6.25 -8.95 23.74
CA LEU A 51 -6.81 -9.40 22.46
C LEU A 51 -6.65 -8.32 21.40
N VAL A 52 -6.12 -8.69 20.24
CA VAL A 52 -5.87 -7.77 19.14
C VAL A 52 -6.50 -8.29 17.85
N ARG A 53 -7.18 -7.42 17.12
CA ARG A 53 -7.71 -7.67 15.77
C ARG A 53 -6.80 -7.04 14.72
N PHE A 54 -6.53 -7.76 13.64
CA PHE A 54 -5.65 -7.33 12.57
C PHE A 54 -6.31 -7.52 11.20
N ASP A 55 -6.28 -6.48 10.36
CA ASP A 55 -6.85 -6.47 9.01
C ASP A 55 -5.78 -6.46 7.89
N GLY A 56 -4.51 -6.55 8.27
CA GLY A 56 -3.37 -6.43 7.35
C GLY A 56 -2.75 -5.04 7.33
N ALA A 57 -3.49 -4.00 7.74
CA ALA A 57 -3.02 -2.62 7.77
C ALA A 57 -3.00 -2.03 9.18
N ARG A 58 -3.92 -2.46 10.05
CA ARG A 58 -4.09 -1.88 11.39
C ARG A 58 -4.25 -2.96 12.44
N PHE A 59 -3.59 -2.76 13.57
CA PHE A 59 -3.84 -3.51 14.80
C PHE A 59 -4.83 -2.74 15.67
N VAL A 60 -5.88 -3.39 16.09
CA VAL A 60 -6.91 -2.81 16.96
C VAL A 60 -6.98 -3.62 18.25
N THR A 61 -6.56 -3.02 19.37
CA THR A 61 -6.66 -3.64 20.69
C THR A 61 -8.10 -3.54 21.20
N MET A 62 -8.65 -4.66 21.69
CA MET A 62 -10.02 -4.73 22.19
C MET A 62 -10.12 -4.30 23.66
N ASP A 63 -9.90 -3.01 23.94
CA ASP A 63 -9.91 -2.49 25.33
C ASP A 63 -11.28 -2.00 25.78
N THR A 64 -12.09 -1.49 24.84
CA THR A 64 -13.40 -0.90 25.14
C THR A 64 -14.54 -1.90 25.10
N ASP A 65 -14.39 -2.96 24.34
CA ASP A 65 -15.45 -3.89 23.99
C ASP A 65 -15.49 -5.17 24.83
N VAL A 66 -14.45 -5.37 25.66
CA VAL A 66 -14.37 -6.51 26.58
C VAL A 66 -14.85 -6.15 27.98
N PRO A 67 -15.41 -7.11 28.73
CA PRO A 67 -15.77 -6.89 30.14
C PRO A 67 -14.59 -6.33 30.95
N ILE A 68 -14.88 -5.39 31.87
CA ILE A 68 -13.85 -4.67 32.65
C ILE A 68 -12.86 -5.60 33.37
N ALA A 69 -13.36 -6.73 33.87
CA ALA A 69 -12.56 -7.74 34.56
C ALA A 69 -11.47 -8.41 33.69
N LEU A 70 -11.52 -8.22 32.37
CA LEU A 70 -10.65 -8.85 31.38
C LEU A 70 -9.82 -7.84 30.56
N LYS A 71 -9.95 -6.56 30.90
CA LYS A 71 -9.12 -5.51 30.27
C LYS A 71 -7.67 -5.67 30.67
N ASN A 72 -6.77 -5.55 29.70
CA ASN A 72 -5.32 -5.68 29.87
C ASN A 72 -4.88 -7.01 30.48
N VAL A 73 -5.66 -8.07 30.35
CA VAL A 73 -5.29 -9.41 30.77
C VAL A 73 -4.70 -10.17 29.58
N PRO A 74 -3.54 -10.84 29.75
CA PRO A 74 -2.98 -11.62 28.66
C PRO A 74 -3.95 -12.67 28.14
N VAL A 75 -4.18 -12.67 26.82
CA VAL A 75 -4.94 -13.72 26.12
C VAL A 75 -3.95 -14.81 25.72
N THR A 76 -4.24 -16.02 26.17
CA THR A 76 -3.30 -17.14 26.10
C THR A 76 -3.72 -18.20 25.10
N SER A 77 -4.99 -18.27 24.77
CA SER A 77 -5.54 -19.24 23.82
C SER A 77 -6.75 -18.70 23.10
N LEU A 78 -6.96 -19.13 21.86
CA LEU A 78 -8.06 -18.78 20.99
C LEU A 78 -8.59 -20.04 20.31
N ALA A 79 -9.93 -20.15 20.12
CA ALA A 79 -10.56 -21.23 19.38
C ALA A 79 -11.76 -20.71 18.60
N LEU A 80 -11.88 -21.07 17.30
CA LEU A 80 -13.04 -20.72 16.48
C LEU A 80 -14.30 -21.43 17.00
N ALA A 81 -15.44 -20.74 17.00
CA ALA A 81 -16.75 -21.33 17.24
C ALA A 81 -17.44 -21.67 15.91
N GLY A 82 -18.31 -22.67 15.91
CA GLY A 82 -18.95 -23.16 14.68
C GLY A 82 -19.88 -22.15 13.98
N ASN A 83 -20.25 -21.06 14.67
CA ASN A 83 -21.12 -20.00 14.16
C ASN A 83 -20.40 -18.76 13.61
N GLY A 84 -19.10 -18.87 13.33
CA GLY A 84 -18.29 -17.74 12.87
C GLY A 84 -17.71 -16.86 13.98
N GLY A 85 -18.14 -17.05 15.24
CA GLY A 85 -17.53 -16.44 16.42
C GLY A 85 -16.29 -17.18 16.89
N PHE A 86 -15.80 -16.82 18.08
CA PHE A 86 -14.64 -17.47 18.68
C PHE A 86 -14.63 -17.36 20.20
N TRP A 87 -13.76 -18.16 20.81
CA TRP A 87 -13.49 -18.16 22.23
C TRP A 87 -12.09 -17.63 22.51
N ALA A 88 -11.93 -16.86 23.58
CA ALA A 88 -10.65 -16.36 24.04
C ALA A 88 -10.44 -16.72 25.53
N GLY A 89 -9.39 -17.47 25.80
CA GLY A 89 -8.95 -17.86 27.15
C GLY A 89 -7.83 -16.97 27.65
N THR A 90 -7.86 -16.64 28.92
CA THR A 90 -6.95 -15.67 29.53
C THR A 90 -5.99 -16.29 30.56
N ALA A 91 -4.96 -15.51 30.92
CA ALA A 91 -3.96 -15.94 31.89
C ALA A 91 -4.49 -16.06 33.34
N ASN A 92 -5.59 -15.41 33.66
CA ASN A 92 -6.27 -15.47 34.95
C ASN A 92 -7.49 -16.42 34.97
N GLY A 93 -7.61 -17.29 33.93
CA GLY A 93 -8.66 -18.30 33.87
C GLY A 93 -10.03 -17.80 33.40
N GLY A 94 -10.12 -16.58 32.88
CA GLY A 94 -11.32 -16.04 32.26
C GLY A 94 -11.55 -16.61 30.86
N LEU A 95 -12.81 -16.73 30.46
CA LEU A 95 -13.23 -17.22 29.15
C LEU A 95 -14.21 -16.27 28.51
N LEU A 96 -13.82 -15.67 27.39
CA LEU A 96 -14.67 -14.79 26.59
C LEU A 96 -15.23 -15.56 25.40
N LYS A 97 -16.47 -15.26 25.05
CA LYS A 97 -17.08 -15.65 23.77
C LYS A 97 -17.33 -14.42 22.94
N HIS A 98 -16.89 -14.43 21.70
CA HIS A 98 -17.27 -13.48 20.67
C HIS A 98 -18.27 -14.15 19.74
N ASP A 99 -19.42 -13.55 19.52
CA ASP A 99 -20.49 -14.09 18.67
C ASP A 99 -20.47 -13.54 17.22
N GLY A 100 -19.49 -12.74 16.88
CA GLY A 100 -19.36 -11.98 15.62
C GLY A 100 -19.64 -10.49 15.81
N ILE A 101 -20.33 -10.08 16.91
CA ILE A 101 -20.72 -8.69 17.17
C ILE A 101 -20.26 -8.24 18.55
N THR A 102 -20.49 -9.07 19.58
CA THR A 102 -20.27 -8.70 20.97
C THR A 102 -19.42 -9.72 21.73
N PHE A 103 -18.77 -9.25 22.79
CA PHE A 103 -18.08 -10.10 23.75
C PHE A 103 -18.98 -10.39 24.95
N SER A 104 -19.05 -11.63 25.35
CA SER A 104 -19.68 -12.07 26.57
C SER A 104 -18.71 -12.86 27.45
N ASP A 105 -18.73 -12.63 28.75
CA ASP A 105 -17.94 -13.39 29.72
C ASP A 105 -18.75 -14.63 30.13
N LEU A 106 -18.15 -15.78 29.93
CA LEU A 106 -18.71 -17.02 30.42
C LEU A 106 -18.11 -17.34 31.79
N ASN A 107 -18.72 -16.88 32.85
CA ASN A 107 -18.20 -16.99 34.21
C ASN A 107 -17.75 -18.43 34.59
N VAL A 108 -16.55 -18.82 34.17
CA VAL A 108 -15.94 -20.13 34.45
C VAL A 108 -14.97 -20.09 35.61
N ALA A 109 -14.86 -18.97 36.31
CA ALA A 109 -13.87 -18.74 37.36
C ALA A 109 -13.93 -19.77 38.52
N SER A 110 -15.10 -20.24 38.86
CA SER A 110 -15.28 -21.30 39.87
C SER A 110 -14.67 -22.64 39.45
N VAL A 111 -14.64 -22.94 38.16
CA VAL A 111 -14.11 -24.19 37.60
C VAL A 111 -12.63 -24.06 37.24
N THR A 112 -12.21 -22.95 36.67
CA THR A 112 -10.80 -22.66 36.33
C THR A 112 -9.96 -22.31 37.56
N GLN A 113 -10.60 -21.92 38.67
CA GLN A 113 -9.94 -21.49 39.92
C GLN A 113 -8.89 -20.36 39.70
N GLY A 114 -9.15 -19.49 38.73
CA GLY A 114 -8.20 -18.46 38.32
C GLY A 114 -6.93 -18.98 37.64
N LYS A 115 -6.91 -20.24 37.21
CA LYS A 115 -5.74 -20.86 36.57
C LYS A 115 -5.76 -20.56 35.06
N ARG A 116 -4.59 -20.25 34.54
CA ARG A 116 -4.37 -19.91 33.12
C ARG A 116 -4.96 -20.97 32.19
N ILE A 117 -5.73 -20.53 31.17
CA ILE A 117 -6.22 -21.38 30.08
C ILE A 117 -5.12 -21.45 29.02
N GLN A 118 -4.37 -22.56 28.97
CA GLN A 118 -3.19 -22.71 28.11
C GLN A 118 -3.57 -22.99 26.65
N SER A 119 -4.61 -23.78 26.44
CA SER A 119 -5.02 -24.22 25.11
C SER A 119 -6.51 -24.52 25.08
N MET A 120 -7.13 -24.37 23.93
CA MET A 120 -8.56 -24.64 23.70
C MET A 120 -8.79 -25.30 22.34
N THR A 121 -9.78 -26.17 22.28
CA THR A 121 -10.25 -26.78 21.03
C THR A 121 -11.74 -27.11 21.10
N LEU A 122 -12.41 -27.22 19.96
CA LEU A 122 -13.76 -27.75 19.85
C LEU A 122 -13.70 -29.23 19.45
N ASP A 123 -14.56 -30.06 20.02
CA ASP A 123 -14.75 -31.43 19.55
C ASP A 123 -15.71 -31.51 18.35
N GLY A 124 -15.93 -32.71 17.84
CA GLY A 124 -16.82 -32.94 16.71
C GLY A 124 -18.31 -32.69 17.01
N GLU A 125 -18.69 -32.59 18.28
CA GLU A 125 -20.04 -32.27 18.75
C GLU A 125 -20.23 -30.77 19.06
N GLY A 126 -19.15 -29.97 18.94
CA GLY A 126 -19.14 -28.52 19.18
C GLY A 126 -18.97 -28.15 20.66
N HIS A 127 -18.55 -29.07 21.53
CA HIS A 127 -18.19 -28.74 22.90
C HIS A 127 -16.79 -28.13 22.94
N LEU A 128 -16.63 -27.12 23.78
CA LEU A 128 -15.34 -26.47 23.96
C LEU A 128 -14.52 -27.17 25.09
N TRP A 129 -13.27 -27.51 24.79
CA TRP A 129 -12.35 -28.13 25.72
C TRP A 129 -11.25 -27.15 26.08
N LEU A 130 -10.98 -27.00 27.38
CA LEU A 130 -9.97 -26.12 27.94
C LEU A 130 -8.89 -26.94 28.63
N GLY A 131 -7.65 -26.72 28.29
CA GLY A 131 -6.48 -27.18 29.03
C GLY A 131 -5.99 -26.08 29.95
N THR A 132 -5.82 -26.35 31.24
CA THR A 132 -5.46 -25.34 32.24
C THR A 132 -4.17 -25.67 32.99
N SER A 133 -3.47 -24.61 33.48
CA SER A 133 -2.31 -24.75 34.34
C SER A 133 -2.71 -25.01 35.78
N GLY A 134 -3.25 -26.20 36.07
CA GLY A 134 -3.51 -26.63 37.46
C GLY A 134 -5.00 -26.83 37.82
N ALA A 135 -5.98 -26.54 36.95
CA ALA A 135 -7.37 -26.94 37.13
C ALA A 135 -7.73 -28.16 36.25
N GLY A 136 -6.76 -28.72 35.53
CA GLY A 136 -6.97 -29.91 34.70
C GLY A 136 -7.63 -29.60 33.35
N LEU A 137 -8.35 -30.61 32.84
CA LEU A 137 -9.11 -30.55 31.60
C LEU A 137 -10.56 -30.16 31.91
N ILE A 138 -11.08 -29.14 31.29
CA ILE A 138 -12.44 -28.63 31.49
C ILE A 138 -13.22 -28.73 30.18
N ARG A 139 -14.46 -29.26 30.26
CA ARG A 139 -15.39 -29.23 29.13
C ARG A 139 -16.46 -28.17 29.34
N VAL A 140 -16.71 -27.37 28.32
CA VAL A 140 -17.79 -26.38 28.29
C VAL A 140 -18.85 -26.85 27.31
N LYS A 141 -20.06 -27.05 27.80
CA LYS A 141 -21.24 -27.46 27.04
C LYS A 141 -22.41 -26.56 27.41
N ASP A 142 -23.11 -26.01 26.43
CA ASP A 142 -24.32 -25.18 26.61
C ASP A 142 -24.16 -24.09 27.67
N GLY A 143 -22.97 -23.44 27.70
CA GLY A 143 -22.63 -22.41 28.67
C GLY A 143 -22.24 -22.93 30.07
N SER A 144 -22.27 -24.21 30.32
CA SER A 144 -21.86 -24.82 31.58
C SER A 144 -20.49 -25.46 31.50
N ALA A 145 -19.61 -25.11 32.43
CA ALA A 145 -18.24 -25.63 32.52
C ALA A 145 -18.18 -26.78 33.54
N THR A 146 -17.52 -27.87 33.17
CA THR A 146 -17.33 -29.04 34.05
C THR A 146 -15.86 -29.46 34.01
N ALA A 147 -15.20 -29.50 35.16
CA ALA A 147 -13.88 -30.05 35.29
C ALA A 147 -13.95 -31.59 35.27
N LEU A 148 -13.04 -32.21 34.51
CA LEU A 148 -12.95 -33.66 34.44
C LEU A 148 -11.87 -34.15 35.40
N ALA A 149 -12.25 -35.04 36.31
CA ALA A 149 -11.34 -35.68 37.20
C ALA A 149 -10.52 -36.76 36.46
N THR A 150 -9.22 -36.78 36.63
CA THR A 150 -8.36 -37.88 36.16
C THR A 150 -8.45 -39.10 37.07
N VAL A 151 -8.56 -40.28 36.47
CA VAL A 151 -8.82 -41.52 37.15
C VAL A 151 -7.62 -42.00 38.03
N HIS A 152 -6.45 -41.47 37.81
CA HIS A 152 -5.22 -42.04 38.41
C HIS A 152 -4.19 -41.07 39.07
N GLU A 153 -4.47 -39.77 39.11
CA GLU A 153 -3.50 -38.81 39.69
C GLU A 153 -4.06 -38.03 40.88
N ARG A 154 -3.33 -38.07 41.99
CA ARG A 154 -3.66 -37.34 43.22
C ARG A 154 -3.42 -35.84 43.17
N SER A 155 -2.95 -35.34 42.06
CA SER A 155 -2.64 -33.91 41.84
C SER A 155 -3.40 -33.36 40.63
N PRO A 156 -3.82 -32.10 40.64
CA PRO A 156 -4.51 -31.48 39.49
C PRO A 156 -3.53 -31.53 38.28
N LEU A 157 -4.02 -32.04 37.15
CA LEU A 157 -3.27 -32.12 35.91
C LEU A 157 -2.98 -30.73 35.35
N TRP A 158 -1.75 -30.47 35.00
CA TRP A 158 -1.34 -29.31 34.25
C TRP A 158 -1.41 -29.66 32.75
N ILE A 159 -2.37 -29.12 32.05
CA ILE A 159 -2.61 -29.41 30.63
C ILE A 159 -2.01 -28.28 29.80
N GLY A 160 -0.97 -28.59 29.03
CA GLY A 160 -0.28 -27.65 28.16
C GLY A 160 -0.95 -27.43 26.80
N GLN A 161 -1.45 -28.52 26.20
CA GLN A 161 -2.12 -28.46 24.91
C GLN A 161 -3.35 -29.36 24.87
N VAL A 162 -4.38 -28.89 24.13
CA VAL A 162 -5.59 -29.67 23.80
C VAL A 162 -5.86 -29.45 22.30
N VAL A 163 -6.05 -30.54 21.55
CA VAL A 163 -6.31 -30.51 20.13
C VAL A 163 -7.42 -31.50 19.77
N SER A 164 -8.18 -31.19 18.72
CA SER A 164 -9.19 -32.10 18.17
C SER A 164 -8.73 -32.60 16.80
N ASP A 165 -8.87 -33.89 16.54
CA ASP A 165 -8.56 -34.47 15.23
C ASP A 165 -9.74 -34.37 14.25
N SER A 166 -9.52 -34.82 13.01
CA SER A 166 -10.51 -34.83 11.95
C SER A 166 -11.76 -35.67 12.21
N HIS A 167 -11.73 -36.53 13.23
CA HIS A 167 -12.84 -37.37 13.68
C HIS A 167 -13.54 -36.77 14.90
N GLY A 168 -13.14 -35.56 15.33
CA GLY A 168 -13.70 -34.90 16.51
C GLY A 168 -13.21 -35.45 17.85
N ARG A 169 -12.21 -36.35 17.86
CA ARG A 169 -11.63 -36.89 19.09
C ARG A 169 -10.68 -35.88 19.72
N VAL A 170 -10.78 -35.74 21.04
CA VAL A 170 -10.00 -34.78 21.81
C VAL A 170 -8.76 -35.43 22.38
N TRP A 171 -7.63 -34.84 22.06
CA TRP A 171 -6.30 -35.20 22.55
C TRP A 171 -5.77 -34.12 23.46
N TYR A 172 -5.03 -34.48 24.48
CA TYR A 172 -4.37 -33.53 25.38
C TYR A 172 -2.92 -33.90 25.63
N LEU A 173 -2.13 -32.90 25.96
CA LEU A 173 -0.75 -33.05 26.42
C LEU A 173 -0.61 -32.37 27.77
N THR A 174 -0.11 -33.12 28.74
CA THR A 174 0.25 -32.55 30.07
C THR A 174 1.52 -31.72 29.95
N GLU A 175 1.73 -30.75 30.84
CA GLU A 175 3.01 -30.02 30.90
C GLU A 175 4.22 -30.93 31.23
N ALA A 176 3.97 -32.08 31.87
CA ALA A 176 4.99 -33.12 32.10
C ALA A 176 5.35 -33.90 30.82
N GLY A 177 4.64 -33.66 29.69
CA GLY A 177 4.89 -34.30 28.40
C GLY A 177 4.19 -35.65 28.22
N ASN A 178 3.15 -35.93 28.97
CA ASN A 178 2.36 -37.16 28.83
C ASN A 178 1.15 -36.87 27.92
N PRO A 179 1.10 -37.43 26.71
CA PRO A 179 -0.08 -37.31 25.84
C PRO A 179 -1.20 -38.24 26.32
N GLY A 180 -2.44 -37.78 26.12
CA GLY A 180 -3.61 -38.55 26.44
C GLY A 180 -4.77 -38.28 25.48
N ARG A 181 -5.83 -39.06 25.57
CA ARG A 181 -7.08 -38.93 24.81
C ARG A 181 -8.28 -38.91 25.74
N VAL A 182 -9.30 -38.17 25.37
CA VAL A 182 -10.57 -38.22 26.06
C VAL A 182 -11.41 -39.38 25.49
N GLU A 183 -11.82 -40.30 26.36
CA GLU A 183 -12.70 -41.43 25.99
C GLU A 183 -14.02 -41.33 26.80
N GLY A 184 -15.12 -41.09 26.10
CA GLY A 184 -16.35 -40.70 26.73
C GLY A 184 -16.19 -39.37 27.48
N ASN A 185 -16.30 -39.37 28.81
CA ASN A 185 -16.09 -38.21 29.68
C ASN A 185 -14.85 -38.33 30.56
N GLN A 186 -13.91 -39.23 30.23
CA GLN A 186 -12.74 -39.48 31.07
C GLN A 186 -11.45 -39.24 30.30
N PRO A 187 -10.55 -38.41 30.80
CA PRO A 187 -9.20 -38.27 30.23
C PRO A 187 -8.37 -39.53 30.56
N ARG A 188 -7.82 -40.17 29.54
CA ARG A 188 -6.92 -41.31 29.65
C ARG A 188 -5.53 -41.00 29.09
N SER A 189 -4.53 -41.25 29.88
CA SER A 189 -3.12 -41.18 29.41
C SER A 189 -2.83 -42.35 28.47
N LEU A 190 -2.10 -42.03 27.38
CA LEU A 190 -1.69 -43.04 26.43
C LEU A 190 -0.52 -43.85 27.01
N GLN A 191 -0.57 -45.16 26.80
CA GLN A 191 0.55 -46.06 27.07
C GLN A 191 1.11 -46.52 25.72
N PHE A 192 2.40 -46.33 25.50
CA PHE A 192 3.05 -46.74 24.27
C PHE A 192 3.74 -48.09 24.47
N PRO A 193 3.59 -49.06 23.57
CA PRO A 193 4.30 -50.32 23.62
C PRO A 193 5.84 -50.09 23.67
N ASP A 194 6.32 -49.20 22.82
CA ASP A 194 7.68 -48.68 22.81
C ASP A 194 7.69 -47.25 23.34
N PRO A 195 8.38 -46.96 24.45
CA PRO A 195 8.39 -45.65 25.04
C PRO A 195 9.01 -44.60 24.08
N ILE A 196 8.29 -43.49 23.88
CA ILE A 196 8.83 -42.36 23.10
C ILE A 196 10.05 -41.80 23.83
N PRO A 197 11.21 -41.71 23.18
CA PRO A 197 12.41 -41.19 23.81
C PRO A 197 12.25 -39.69 24.17
N GLY A 198 12.16 -39.37 25.45
CA GLY A 198 12.11 -38.00 25.96
C GLY A 198 10.71 -37.53 26.34
N VAL A 199 10.59 -36.20 26.48
CA VAL A 199 9.38 -35.49 26.90
C VAL A 199 8.67 -34.95 25.68
N VAL A 200 7.40 -35.29 25.49
CA VAL A 200 6.57 -34.71 24.40
C VAL A 200 6.28 -33.23 24.72
N GLN A 201 6.56 -32.34 23.82
CA GLN A 201 6.49 -30.89 24.00
C GLN A 201 5.41 -30.21 23.17
N ALA A 202 5.02 -30.83 22.06
CA ALA A 202 3.95 -30.34 21.20
C ALA A 202 3.21 -31.48 20.52
N ILE A 203 1.91 -31.29 20.31
CA ILE A 203 1.04 -32.23 19.57
C ILE A 203 0.27 -31.49 18.50
N ALA A 204 -0.03 -32.18 17.38
CA ALA A 204 -0.91 -31.66 16.34
C ALA A 204 -1.75 -32.80 15.73
N PRO A 205 -3.00 -32.55 15.33
CA PRO A 205 -3.80 -33.56 14.66
C PRO A 205 -3.23 -33.86 13.27
N ALA A 206 -3.16 -35.15 12.92
CA ALA A 206 -2.82 -35.61 11.58
C ALA A 206 -4.09 -35.73 10.71
N ARG A 207 -3.96 -35.47 9.42
CA ARG A 207 -5.11 -35.53 8.47
C ARG A 207 -5.74 -36.91 8.35
N ASP A 208 -4.98 -37.96 8.58
CA ASP A 208 -5.46 -39.34 8.54
C ASP A 208 -6.08 -39.83 9.84
N GLY A 209 -6.35 -38.92 10.77
CA GLY A 209 -6.93 -39.19 12.08
C GLY A 209 -5.89 -39.65 13.12
N GLY A 210 -4.60 -39.65 12.80
CA GLY A 210 -3.52 -39.86 13.77
C GLY A 210 -3.20 -38.58 14.54
N LEU A 211 -2.09 -38.63 15.30
CA LEU A 211 -1.56 -37.48 16.05
C LEU A 211 -0.06 -37.34 15.78
N TRP A 212 0.38 -36.15 15.47
CA TRP A 212 1.78 -35.78 15.42
C TRP A 212 2.27 -35.42 16.82
N LEU A 213 3.44 -35.91 17.19
CA LEU A 213 4.07 -35.67 18.49
C LEU A 213 5.50 -35.18 18.26
N ALA A 214 5.87 -34.11 18.94
CA ALA A 214 7.27 -33.67 18.98
C ALA A 214 7.84 -33.95 20.38
N ALA A 215 8.86 -34.77 20.47
CA ALA A 215 9.51 -35.11 21.74
C ALA A 215 10.99 -34.68 21.74
N SER A 216 11.47 -34.22 22.90
CA SER A 216 12.89 -33.87 23.09
C SER A 216 13.47 -34.60 24.27
N HIS A 217 14.63 -35.20 24.09
CA HIS A 217 15.36 -35.86 25.21
C HIS A 217 16.19 -34.84 25.97
N THR A 218 16.13 -34.89 27.31
CA THR A 218 16.84 -33.94 28.17
C THR A 218 18.38 -34.05 28.10
N LEU A 219 18.91 -35.18 27.62
CA LEU A 219 20.34 -35.46 27.54
C LEU A 219 20.89 -35.59 26.11
N GLN A 220 20.02 -35.76 25.11
CA GLN A 220 20.37 -35.81 23.69
C GLN A 220 19.80 -34.64 22.96
N ALA A 221 20.54 -34.11 22.03
CA ALA A 221 20.22 -32.90 21.33
C ALA A 221 18.92 -32.95 20.47
N GLY A 222 17.99 -32.01 20.72
CA GLY A 222 16.94 -31.58 19.80
C GLY A 222 15.65 -32.38 19.81
N ALA A 223 14.63 -31.76 19.19
CA ALA A 223 13.30 -32.34 19.03
C ALA A 223 13.27 -33.42 17.93
N ARG A 224 12.56 -34.52 18.19
CA ARG A 224 12.25 -35.59 17.23
C ARG A 224 10.73 -35.64 17.02
N ILE A 225 10.31 -36.03 15.83
CA ILE A 225 8.88 -36.06 15.45
C ILE A 225 8.42 -37.50 15.29
N PHE A 226 7.29 -37.79 15.92
CA PHE A 226 6.66 -39.10 15.87
C PHE A 226 5.23 -38.97 15.34
N LYS A 227 4.78 -40.00 14.65
CA LYS A 227 3.39 -40.12 14.24
C LYS A 227 2.72 -41.24 15.04
N LEU A 228 1.68 -40.88 15.76
CA LEU A 228 0.83 -41.84 16.47
C LEU A 228 -0.33 -42.23 15.59
N LYS A 229 -0.43 -43.51 15.27
CA LYS A 229 -1.53 -44.11 14.54
C LYS A 229 -1.84 -45.50 15.11
N ASP A 230 -3.10 -45.83 15.32
CA ASP A 230 -3.56 -47.13 15.82
C ASP A 230 -2.88 -47.60 17.11
N GLY A 231 -2.51 -46.66 17.98
CA GLY A 231 -1.84 -46.90 19.25
C GLY A 231 -0.34 -47.09 19.20
N GLN A 232 0.26 -47.05 18.02
CA GLN A 232 1.73 -47.12 17.84
C GLN A 232 2.28 -45.76 17.45
N ALA A 233 3.39 -45.38 18.12
CA ALA A 233 4.15 -44.17 17.78
C ALA A 233 5.39 -44.55 16.98
N THR A 234 5.43 -44.09 15.73
CA THR A 234 6.56 -44.30 14.81
C THR A 234 7.35 -43.01 14.61
N GLU A 235 8.66 -43.09 14.68
CA GLU A 235 9.52 -41.95 14.37
C GLU A 235 9.47 -41.67 12.87
N GLU A 236 9.26 -40.39 12.48
CA GLU A 236 9.01 -40.00 11.10
C GLU A 236 10.27 -40.09 10.24
N THR A 237 11.44 -39.74 10.83
CA THR A 237 12.73 -39.77 10.16
C THR A 237 13.86 -39.85 11.20
N GLU A 238 14.99 -40.38 10.79
CA GLU A 238 16.22 -40.39 11.62
C GLU A 238 17.02 -39.09 11.46
N THR A 239 16.76 -38.28 10.47
CA THR A 239 17.52 -37.08 10.13
C THR A 239 16.70 -35.80 10.25
N TYR A 240 17.13 -34.92 11.16
CA TYR A 240 16.54 -33.60 11.36
C TYR A 240 17.60 -32.51 11.23
N PRO A 241 17.40 -31.51 10.34
CA PRO A 241 18.41 -30.47 10.04
C PRO A 241 18.77 -29.62 11.27
N TRP A 242 17.84 -29.40 12.20
CA TRP A 242 18.11 -28.63 13.42
C TRP A 242 19.02 -29.34 14.42
N LEU A 243 19.16 -30.66 14.35
CA LEU A 243 20.05 -31.40 15.27
C LEU A 243 21.52 -31.04 15.05
N ALA A 244 21.90 -30.67 13.83
CA ALA A 244 23.28 -30.30 13.49
C ALA A 244 23.65 -28.90 13.99
N SER A 245 22.70 -27.98 14.05
CA SER A 245 22.90 -26.55 14.33
C SER A 245 22.44 -26.11 15.73
N LEU A 246 21.47 -26.81 16.31
CA LEU A 246 20.74 -26.40 17.52
C LEU A 246 20.71 -27.53 18.53
N SER A 247 21.75 -27.65 19.32
CA SER A 247 21.93 -28.72 20.33
C SER A 247 20.84 -28.80 21.41
N ARG A 248 19.93 -27.83 21.51
CA ARG A 248 18.83 -27.75 22.50
C ARG A 248 17.50 -27.34 21.92
N ALA A 249 17.28 -27.59 20.63
CA ALA A 249 16.04 -27.23 19.96
C ALA A 249 14.82 -27.94 20.57
N ARG A 250 13.89 -27.17 21.11
CA ARG A 250 12.61 -27.66 21.65
C ARG A 250 11.50 -27.28 20.69
N ALA A 251 10.68 -28.27 20.31
CA ALA A 251 9.47 -27.99 19.54
C ALA A 251 8.41 -27.32 20.45
N ARG A 252 7.83 -26.24 19.94
CA ARG A 252 6.75 -25.50 20.64
C ARG A 252 5.43 -25.57 19.90
N ALA A 253 5.47 -25.64 18.59
CA ALA A 253 4.28 -25.68 17.75
C ALA A 253 4.48 -26.69 16.63
N LEU A 254 3.44 -27.47 16.36
CA LEU A 254 3.32 -28.36 15.22
C LEU A 254 2.07 -28.01 14.44
N LEU A 255 2.14 -28.13 13.11
CA LEU A 255 1.00 -27.89 12.22
C LEU A 255 1.14 -28.76 10.97
N GLU A 256 0.14 -29.54 10.60
CA GLU A 256 0.04 -30.17 9.29
C GLU A 256 -0.86 -29.31 8.40
N ASP A 257 -0.35 -28.87 7.24
CA ASP A 257 -1.10 -28.02 6.31
C ASP A 257 -2.10 -28.83 5.45
N ALA A 258 -2.86 -28.13 4.59
CA ALA A 258 -3.83 -28.76 3.70
C ALA A 258 -3.19 -29.65 2.62
N ALA A 259 -1.92 -29.44 2.28
CA ALA A 259 -1.17 -30.27 1.32
C ALA A 259 -0.51 -31.50 1.97
N GLY A 260 -0.58 -31.64 3.30
CA GLY A 260 0.07 -32.71 4.07
C GLY A 260 1.50 -32.39 4.43
N ASN A 261 1.94 -31.14 4.29
CA ASN A 261 3.26 -30.74 4.77
C ASN A 261 3.20 -30.53 6.29
N LEU A 262 4.21 -31.01 6.98
CA LEU A 262 4.32 -30.85 8.43
C LEU A 262 5.26 -29.70 8.75
N LEU A 263 4.80 -28.77 9.59
CA LEU A 263 5.58 -27.62 10.07
C LEU A 263 5.91 -27.82 11.54
N CYS A 264 7.14 -27.48 11.90
CA CYS A 264 7.64 -27.51 13.28
C CYS A 264 8.26 -26.17 13.64
N GLY A 265 7.68 -25.49 14.62
CA GLY A 265 8.22 -24.27 15.23
C GLY A 265 9.05 -24.60 16.45
N LEU A 266 10.28 -24.09 16.49
CA LEU A 266 11.26 -24.37 17.53
C LEU A 266 11.46 -23.17 18.47
N ALA A 267 11.82 -23.45 19.70
CA ALA A 267 12.30 -22.43 20.63
C ALA A 267 13.76 -22.07 20.29
N GLY A 268 13.97 -20.86 19.73
CA GLY A 268 15.29 -20.39 19.35
C GLY A 268 15.86 -20.99 18.06
N GLY A 269 15.00 -21.52 17.17
CA GLY A 269 15.44 -22.18 15.95
C GLY A 269 14.60 -21.93 14.70
N GLY A 270 13.61 -21.04 14.78
CA GLY A 270 12.75 -20.75 13.63
C GLY A 270 11.73 -21.84 13.30
N VAL A 271 11.34 -21.92 12.04
CA VAL A 271 10.34 -22.88 11.53
C VAL A 271 10.95 -23.77 10.46
N PHE A 272 10.66 -25.07 10.57
CA PHE A 272 11.04 -26.09 9.62
C PHE A 272 9.80 -26.71 9.00
N GLN A 273 9.89 -27.07 7.74
CA GLN A 273 8.85 -27.75 6.99
C GLN A 273 9.35 -29.08 6.46
N ARG A 274 8.51 -30.10 6.55
CA ARG A 274 8.67 -31.34 5.81
C ARG A 274 7.53 -31.44 4.79
N PRO A 275 7.83 -31.37 3.49
CA PRO A 275 6.84 -31.67 2.45
C PRO A 275 6.22 -33.08 2.62
N ALA A 276 5.00 -33.27 2.12
CA ALA A 276 4.33 -34.57 2.18
C ALA A 276 5.16 -35.73 1.57
N ALA A 277 5.98 -35.41 0.56
CA ALA A 277 6.98 -36.28 -0.01
C ALA A 277 8.31 -35.54 -0.04
N GLY A 278 9.15 -35.73 0.98
CA GLY A 278 10.46 -35.07 1.06
C GLY A 278 11.06 -35.02 2.45
N SER A 279 12.24 -34.42 2.53
CA SER A 279 12.99 -34.26 3.78
C SER A 279 12.68 -32.90 4.46
N TRP A 280 13.01 -32.78 5.74
CA TRP A 280 12.89 -31.55 6.49
C TRP A 280 13.78 -30.44 5.92
N GLN A 281 13.24 -29.24 5.80
CA GLN A 281 13.91 -28.05 5.30
C GLN A 281 13.63 -26.86 6.21
N ALA A 282 14.62 -25.98 6.38
CA ALA A 282 14.43 -24.73 7.10
C ALA A 282 13.64 -23.75 6.24
N MET A 283 12.58 -23.18 6.77
CA MET A 283 11.80 -22.13 6.09
C MET A 283 12.37 -20.72 6.34
N THR A 284 13.24 -20.55 7.33
CA THR A 284 13.60 -19.25 7.91
C THR A 284 15.08 -19.12 8.22
N SER A 285 15.98 -19.58 7.32
CA SER A 285 17.43 -19.61 7.57
C SER A 285 18.07 -18.23 7.78
N ASP A 286 17.55 -17.16 7.17
CA ASP A 286 18.19 -15.83 7.13
C ASP A 286 17.37 -14.70 7.80
N LEU A 287 16.40 -15.03 8.64
CA LEU A 287 15.45 -14.08 9.21
C LEU A 287 15.63 -13.89 10.73
N PRO A 288 15.11 -12.77 11.29
CA PRO A 288 15.02 -12.58 12.75
C PRO A 288 14.36 -13.75 13.49
N LEU A 289 13.55 -14.53 12.77
CA LEU A 289 12.91 -15.75 13.24
C LEU A 289 13.89 -16.87 13.65
N SER A 290 15.10 -16.90 13.12
CA SER A 290 16.09 -17.94 13.44
C SER A 290 16.53 -17.91 14.92
N GLN A 291 16.32 -16.79 15.60
CA GLN A 291 16.62 -16.61 17.04
C GLN A 291 15.36 -16.48 17.91
N GLY A 292 14.18 -16.31 17.31
CA GLY A 292 12.90 -16.15 18.01
C GLY A 292 12.33 -17.47 18.54
N GLU A 293 11.68 -17.46 19.71
CA GLU A 293 10.90 -18.59 20.19
C GLU A 293 9.52 -18.58 19.49
N VAL A 294 9.25 -19.57 18.65
CA VAL A 294 7.94 -19.76 18.01
C VAL A 294 6.95 -20.28 19.05
N LEU A 295 5.84 -19.55 19.25
CA LEU A 295 4.81 -19.93 20.23
C LEU A 295 3.61 -20.63 19.57
N CYS A 296 3.20 -20.16 18.38
CA CYS A 296 2.06 -20.69 17.68
C CYS A 296 2.23 -20.62 16.16
N LEU A 297 1.57 -21.53 15.45
CA LEU A 297 1.49 -21.62 14.02
C LEU A 297 0.02 -21.66 13.61
N MET A 298 -0.34 -20.97 12.50
CA MET A 298 -1.68 -21.01 11.94
C MET A 298 -1.60 -21.09 10.41
N ARG A 299 -2.51 -21.83 9.80
CA ARG A 299 -2.63 -21.88 8.33
C ARG A 299 -3.11 -20.53 7.82
N GLY A 300 -2.48 -20.08 6.73
CA GLY A 300 -2.95 -18.94 5.96
C GLY A 300 -3.68 -19.38 4.68
N ASP A 301 -3.75 -18.49 3.71
CA ASP A 301 -4.35 -18.78 2.41
C ASP A 301 -3.41 -19.66 1.56
N GLY A 302 -3.97 -20.70 0.94
CA GLY A 302 -3.20 -21.63 0.11
C GLY A 302 -2.11 -22.37 0.90
N LYS A 303 -0.85 -22.10 0.56
CA LYS A 303 0.34 -22.67 1.23
C LYS A 303 1.00 -21.69 2.21
N SER A 304 0.37 -20.58 2.54
CA SER A 304 0.95 -19.59 3.45
C SER A 304 0.79 -20.01 4.91
N VAL A 305 1.65 -19.46 5.79
CA VAL A 305 1.72 -19.81 7.21
C VAL A 305 1.90 -18.55 8.05
N TRP A 306 1.08 -18.43 9.07
CA TRP A 306 1.24 -17.43 10.14
C TRP A 306 2.09 -17.99 11.26
N ILE A 307 3.00 -17.18 11.78
CA ILE A 307 3.90 -17.54 12.86
C ILE A 307 3.83 -16.48 13.94
N GLY A 308 3.43 -16.88 15.13
CA GLY A 308 3.49 -16.04 16.32
C GLY A 308 4.70 -16.41 17.18
N THR A 309 5.46 -15.38 17.56
CA THR A 309 6.68 -15.53 18.35
C THR A 309 6.57 -14.89 19.72
N ARG A 310 7.55 -15.16 20.59
CA ARG A 310 7.63 -14.51 21.91
C ARG A 310 8.18 -13.08 21.82
N THR A 311 9.15 -12.83 20.95
CA THR A 311 9.94 -11.59 20.97
C THR A 311 10.03 -10.88 19.63
N SER A 312 9.78 -11.60 18.52
CA SER A 312 9.93 -11.06 17.16
C SER A 312 8.58 -10.68 16.50
N GLY A 313 7.48 -10.73 17.27
CA GLY A 313 6.15 -10.34 16.77
C GLY A 313 5.46 -11.38 15.91
N LEU A 314 4.71 -10.88 14.95
CA LEU A 314 3.88 -11.62 14.01
C LEU A 314 4.57 -11.73 12.66
N HIS A 315 4.59 -12.94 12.09
CA HIS A 315 5.16 -13.17 10.77
C HIS A 315 4.16 -13.92 9.88
N TYR A 316 4.16 -13.58 8.60
CA TYR A 316 3.36 -14.23 7.59
C TYR A 316 4.27 -14.69 6.44
N LEU A 317 4.41 -16.00 6.31
CA LEU A 317 5.18 -16.64 5.26
C LEU A 317 4.27 -16.99 4.10
N VAL A 318 4.59 -16.47 2.93
CA VAL A 318 3.85 -16.72 1.72
C VAL A 318 4.79 -17.39 0.71
N PRO A 319 4.38 -18.47 0.04
CA PRO A 319 5.18 -19.03 -1.03
C PRO A 319 5.54 -17.99 -2.06
N ARG A 320 6.81 -17.90 -2.40
CA ARG A 320 7.28 -16.98 -3.41
C ARG A 320 6.88 -17.52 -4.79
N PRO A 321 6.21 -16.74 -5.64
CA PRO A 321 5.84 -17.16 -6.99
C PRO A 321 7.06 -17.26 -7.92
N LEU A 322 8.23 -16.82 -7.45
CA LEU A 322 9.48 -16.83 -8.22
C LEU A 322 10.63 -17.37 -7.38
N ALA A 323 11.61 -17.98 -8.02
CA ALA A 323 12.90 -18.28 -7.44
C ALA A 323 13.90 -17.18 -7.84
N ALA A 324 14.71 -16.74 -6.88
CA ALA A 324 15.73 -15.73 -7.10
C ALA A 324 17.06 -16.25 -6.55
N ILE A 325 18.06 -16.34 -7.43
CA ILE A 325 19.39 -16.81 -7.12
C ILE A 325 20.34 -15.64 -7.26
N GLN A 326 21.00 -15.25 -6.18
CA GLN A 326 21.99 -14.18 -6.21
C GLN A 326 23.34 -14.73 -6.68
N LEU A 327 24.12 -13.90 -7.39
CA LEU A 327 25.54 -14.17 -7.61
C LEU A 327 26.25 -14.23 -6.27
N SER A 328 27.31 -15.05 -6.19
CA SER A 328 28.11 -15.24 -4.98
C SER A 328 28.57 -13.91 -4.37
N THR A 329 28.87 -13.90 -3.08
CA THR A 329 29.25 -12.69 -2.34
C THR A 329 30.42 -11.92 -2.97
N SER A 330 31.33 -12.63 -3.65
CA SER A 330 32.46 -12.06 -4.39
C SER A 330 32.05 -11.31 -5.66
N HIS A 331 30.83 -11.54 -6.17
CA HIS A 331 30.34 -10.98 -7.43
C HIS A 331 29.04 -10.16 -7.30
N LYS A 332 28.65 -9.82 -6.08
CA LYS A 332 27.40 -9.03 -5.81
C LYS A 332 27.34 -7.66 -6.49
N GLN A 333 28.46 -7.11 -6.90
CA GLN A 333 28.51 -5.85 -7.64
C GLN A 333 28.32 -5.99 -9.14
N SER A 334 28.40 -7.21 -9.67
CA SER A 334 28.22 -7.48 -11.10
C SER A 334 26.75 -7.62 -11.43
N VAL A 335 26.32 -7.02 -12.53
CA VAL A 335 24.94 -7.03 -13.01
C VAL A 335 24.78 -8.09 -14.11
N LEU A 336 23.80 -8.95 -13.98
CA LEU A 336 23.38 -9.88 -15.05
C LEU A 336 22.73 -9.08 -16.18
N LEU A 337 23.16 -9.29 -17.40
CA LEU A 337 22.66 -8.61 -18.60
C LEU A 337 21.83 -9.52 -19.50
N THR A 338 22.11 -10.80 -19.51
CA THR A 338 21.51 -11.78 -20.41
C THR A 338 21.40 -13.14 -19.73
N VAL A 339 20.37 -13.88 -20.07
CA VAL A 339 20.13 -15.25 -19.57
C VAL A 339 19.78 -16.16 -20.74
N CYS A 340 20.34 -17.36 -20.75
CA CYS A 340 20.05 -18.42 -21.71
C CYS A 340 19.76 -19.73 -20.98
N ALA A 341 18.53 -20.20 -21.05
CA ALA A 341 18.13 -21.55 -20.61
C ALA A 341 18.34 -22.52 -21.75
N ARG A 342 19.21 -23.49 -21.55
CA ARG A 342 19.58 -24.46 -22.57
C ARG A 342 18.68 -25.71 -22.55
N ARG A 343 18.66 -26.41 -23.67
CA ARG A 343 17.90 -27.68 -23.84
C ARG A 343 18.42 -28.80 -22.94
N ASP A 344 19.70 -28.74 -22.51
CA ASP A 344 20.30 -29.69 -21.56
C ASP A 344 19.85 -29.47 -20.10
N GLY A 345 18.97 -28.50 -19.87
CA GLY A 345 18.50 -28.10 -18.55
C GLY A 345 19.45 -27.20 -17.78
N SER A 346 20.59 -26.81 -18.33
CA SER A 346 21.45 -25.81 -17.70
C SER A 346 20.96 -24.38 -18.03
N VAL A 347 21.19 -23.45 -17.10
CA VAL A 347 20.90 -22.03 -17.30
C VAL A 347 22.21 -21.26 -17.24
N TRP A 348 22.39 -20.36 -18.16
CA TRP A 348 23.60 -19.57 -18.29
C TRP A 348 23.28 -18.09 -18.19
N GLY A 349 24.10 -17.35 -17.45
CA GLY A 349 23.95 -15.89 -17.26
C GLY A 349 25.21 -15.14 -17.59
N GLY A 350 25.10 -14.10 -18.41
CA GLY A 350 26.19 -13.20 -18.76
C GLY A 350 26.11 -11.90 -17.96
N THR A 351 27.25 -11.43 -17.49
CA THR A 351 27.35 -10.24 -16.63
C THR A 351 28.05 -9.08 -17.32
N ASP A 352 27.94 -7.91 -16.69
CA ASP A 352 28.64 -6.69 -17.14
C ASP A 352 30.15 -6.70 -16.89
N SER A 353 30.64 -7.49 -15.92
CA SER A 353 32.05 -7.45 -15.51
C SER A 353 32.62 -8.78 -15.03
N ALA A 354 31.77 -9.73 -14.55
CA ALA A 354 32.26 -10.98 -13.99
C ALA A 354 32.25 -12.17 -14.97
N GLY A 355 31.91 -11.94 -16.25
CA GLY A 355 31.86 -12.97 -17.28
C GLY A 355 30.57 -13.78 -17.27
N VAL A 356 30.68 -15.09 -17.40
CA VAL A 356 29.55 -16.04 -17.55
C VAL A 356 29.45 -16.95 -16.34
N PHE A 357 28.23 -17.18 -15.90
CA PHE A 357 27.88 -18.12 -14.81
C PHE A 357 26.97 -19.22 -15.35
N ARG A 358 27.07 -20.41 -14.76
CA ARG A 358 26.26 -21.58 -15.10
C ARG A 358 25.53 -22.12 -13.87
N TRP A 359 24.26 -22.47 -14.03
CA TRP A 359 23.41 -23.12 -13.03
C TRP A 359 22.82 -24.40 -13.61
N GLN A 360 22.62 -25.41 -12.76
CA GLN A 360 21.79 -26.57 -13.12
C GLN A 360 20.33 -26.23 -12.74
N ALA A 361 19.40 -26.27 -13.69
CA ALA A 361 18.00 -25.88 -13.44
C ALA A 361 17.32 -26.67 -12.32
N ALA A 362 17.66 -27.94 -12.15
CA ALA A 362 17.14 -28.81 -11.09
C ALA A 362 17.63 -28.42 -9.68
N ASN A 363 18.78 -27.74 -9.57
CA ASN A 363 19.42 -27.32 -8.32
C ASN A 363 19.72 -25.82 -8.31
N ALA A 364 18.89 -25.02 -8.96
CA ALA A 364 19.06 -23.56 -9.07
C ALA A 364 18.91 -22.82 -7.72
N THR A 365 19.16 -23.50 -6.60
CA THR A 365 19.23 -22.95 -5.26
C THR A 365 20.65 -22.63 -4.81
N THR A 366 21.66 -23.03 -5.60
CA THR A 366 23.07 -22.79 -5.31
C THR A 366 23.61 -21.62 -6.11
N ASP A 367 24.64 -20.95 -5.58
CA ASP A 367 25.40 -19.92 -6.29
C ASP A 367 25.85 -20.45 -7.67
N GLY A 368 25.69 -19.61 -8.70
CA GLY A 368 26.14 -19.97 -10.05
C GLY A 368 27.64 -20.23 -10.07
N GLU A 369 28.03 -21.29 -10.78
CA GLU A 369 29.44 -21.57 -10.98
C GLU A 369 30.02 -20.65 -12.05
N PRO A 370 31.15 -19.94 -11.80
CA PRO A 370 31.84 -19.18 -12.82
C PRO A 370 32.24 -20.08 -13.98
N ALA A 371 31.75 -19.79 -15.19
CA ALA A 371 31.96 -20.63 -16.38
C ALA A 371 32.89 -20.02 -17.44
N GLY A 372 33.62 -18.97 -17.07
CA GLY A 372 34.61 -18.31 -17.90
C GLY A 372 34.32 -16.84 -18.19
N LEU A 373 35.18 -16.25 -18.99
CA LEU A 373 35.13 -14.85 -19.45
C LEU A 373 35.18 -13.80 -18.29
N ALA A 374 35.85 -14.12 -17.19
CA ALA A 374 36.05 -13.18 -16.09
C ALA A 374 36.64 -11.86 -16.59
N GLY A 375 36.09 -10.72 -16.15
CA GLY A 375 36.51 -9.39 -16.56
C GLY A 375 35.99 -8.96 -17.95
N ILE A 376 35.21 -9.80 -18.63
CA ILE A 376 34.64 -9.49 -19.95
C ILE A 376 33.13 -9.25 -19.81
N ARG A 377 32.65 -8.15 -20.36
CA ARG A 377 31.23 -7.86 -20.46
C ARG A 377 30.56 -8.78 -21.48
N VAL A 378 29.55 -9.51 -21.03
CA VAL A 378 28.77 -10.42 -21.86
C VAL A 378 27.37 -9.83 -22.07
N ASN A 379 27.09 -9.38 -23.27
CA ASN A 379 25.84 -8.68 -23.61
C ASN A 379 24.71 -9.64 -24.01
N ALA A 380 25.03 -10.75 -24.66
CA ALA A 380 24.07 -11.70 -25.20
C ALA A 380 24.55 -13.14 -25.05
N LEU A 381 23.64 -14.05 -24.72
CA LEU A 381 23.85 -15.50 -24.73
C LEU A 381 22.75 -16.17 -25.55
N LEU A 382 23.10 -17.02 -26.48
CA LEU A 382 22.15 -17.73 -27.34
C LEU A 382 22.59 -19.17 -27.55
N GLU A 383 21.68 -20.14 -27.34
CA GLU A 383 21.84 -21.51 -27.82
C GLU A 383 21.20 -21.63 -29.21
N ASP A 384 21.97 -22.02 -30.22
CA ASP A 384 21.47 -22.20 -31.57
C ASP A 384 20.74 -23.55 -31.73
N SER A 385 20.16 -23.77 -32.92
CA SER A 385 19.44 -25.02 -33.23
C SER A 385 20.33 -26.27 -33.24
N GLN A 386 21.65 -26.06 -33.29
CA GLN A 386 22.65 -27.12 -33.21
C GLN A 386 23.18 -27.38 -31.81
N ALA A 387 22.52 -26.79 -30.78
CA ALA A 387 22.89 -26.86 -29.38
C ALA A 387 24.28 -26.23 -29.05
N ARG A 388 24.78 -25.34 -29.89
CA ARG A 388 25.99 -24.56 -29.60
C ARG A 388 25.63 -23.33 -28.81
N LEU A 389 26.39 -23.03 -27.76
CA LEU A 389 26.21 -21.81 -26.97
C LEU A 389 27.14 -20.70 -27.45
N TRP A 390 26.56 -19.58 -27.78
CA TRP A 390 27.23 -18.39 -28.28
C TRP A 390 27.17 -17.28 -27.22
N ALA A 391 28.29 -16.58 -27.05
CA ALA A 391 28.40 -15.43 -26.19
C ALA A 391 28.80 -14.19 -27.01
N GLY A 392 27.91 -13.22 -27.09
CA GLY A 392 28.16 -11.88 -27.61
C GLY A 392 28.75 -10.99 -26.52
N THR A 393 29.98 -10.57 -26.71
CA THR A 393 30.76 -9.83 -25.72
C THR A 393 31.25 -8.51 -26.24
N ALA A 394 31.75 -7.66 -25.34
CA ALA A 394 32.45 -6.43 -25.72
C ALA A 394 33.73 -6.72 -26.58
N ALA A 395 34.34 -7.90 -26.40
CA ALA A 395 35.53 -8.33 -27.14
C ALA A 395 35.18 -9.11 -28.43
N GLY A 396 33.89 -9.32 -28.72
CA GLY A 396 33.47 -10.02 -29.94
C GLY A 396 32.56 -11.21 -29.67
N LEU A 397 32.43 -12.11 -30.63
CA LEU A 397 31.60 -13.30 -30.54
C LEU A 397 32.42 -14.54 -30.18
N LEU A 398 31.99 -15.28 -29.19
CA LEU A 398 32.65 -16.48 -28.69
C LEU A 398 31.69 -17.65 -28.71
N GLU A 399 32.21 -18.87 -28.98
CA GLU A 399 31.49 -20.13 -28.95
C GLU A 399 32.00 -20.99 -27.79
N LEU A 400 31.10 -21.62 -27.05
CA LEU A 400 31.45 -22.61 -26.03
C LEU A 400 31.85 -23.92 -26.73
N ARG A 401 33.11 -24.32 -26.58
CA ARG A 401 33.68 -25.57 -27.06
C ARG A 401 34.35 -26.33 -25.92
N GLU A 402 34.82 -27.53 -26.17
CA GLU A 402 35.66 -28.23 -25.21
C GLU A 402 36.82 -27.35 -24.71
N GLY A 403 36.92 -27.22 -23.42
CA GLY A 403 37.93 -26.35 -22.78
C GLY A 403 37.58 -24.87 -22.68
N GLY A 404 36.31 -24.43 -22.90
CA GLY A 404 35.82 -23.11 -22.65
C GLY A 404 35.40 -22.29 -23.88
N PHE A 405 35.16 -21.00 -23.69
CA PHE A 405 34.75 -20.09 -24.74
C PHE A 405 35.93 -19.76 -25.67
N LYS A 406 35.73 -19.92 -26.96
CA LYS A 406 36.73 -19.68 -28.01
C LYS A 406 36.18 -18.71 -29.04
N PRO A 407 37.03 -17.83 -29.63
CA PRO A 407 36.63 -16.92 -30.68
C PRO A 407 35.97 -17.58 -31.87
N SER A 408 34.96 -16.93 -32.44
CA SER A 408 34.33 -17.31 -33.69
C SER A 408 35.33 -17.19 -34.84
N SER A 409 35.16 -18.01 -35.89
CA SER A 409 36.02 -17.97 -37.10
C SER A 409 35.97 -16.63 -37.86
N ARG A 410 35.02 -15.74 -37.57
CA ARG A 410 34.87 -14.40 -38.18
C ARG A 410 35.09 -13.26 -37.20
N GLN A 411 35.95 -13.43 -36.19
CA GLN A 411 36.20 -12.49 -35.10
C GLN A 411 36.55 -11.06 -35.58
N GLU A 412 37.26 -10.94 -36.69
CA GLU A 412 37.70 -9.64 -37.25
C GLU A 412 36.53 -8.70 -37.61
N LEU A 413 35.30 -9.24 -37.80
CA LEU A 413 34.11 -8.47 -38.15
C LEU A 413 33.15 -8.26 -36.99
N LEU A 414 33.49 -8.76 -35.81
CA LEU A 414 32.54 -8.96 -34.71
C LEU A 414 32.96 -8.23 -33.43
N GLU A 415 33.19 -6.94 -33.52
CA GLU A 415 33.48 -6.10 -32.33
C GLU A 415 32.20 -5.73 -31.58
N ASN A 416 32.26 -5.84 -30.26
CA ASN A 416 31.18 -5.45 -29.32
C ASN A 416 29.80 -5.95 -29.76
N VAL A 417 29.63 -7.26 -29.67
CA VAL A 417 28.39 -7.94 -30.05
C VAL A 417 27.34 -7.74 -28.95
N GLY A 418 26.25 -7.05 -29.28
CA GLY A 418 25.16 -6.72 -28.38
C GLY A 418 23.85 -7.50 -28.60
N ALA A 419 23.66 -8.08 -29.79
CA ALA A 419 22.50 -8.86 -30.16
C ALA A 419 22.88 -10.14 -30.90
N LEU A 420 22.20 -11.23 -30.54
CA LEU A 420 22.31 -12.54 -31.23
C LEU A 420 20.91 -13.00 -31.61
N TYR A 421 20.78 -13.51 -32.82
CA TYR A 421 19.51 -14.04 -33.35
C TYR A 421 19.75 -15.16 -34.34
N GLU A 422 19.03 -16.26 -34.15
CA GLU A 422 18.99 -17.33 -35.15
C GLU A 422 17.73 -17.24 -36.00
N ASP A 423 17.87 -17.11 -37.31
CA ASP A 423 16.75 -16.99 -38.22
C ASP A 423 16.08 -18.34 -38.50
N ARG A 424 14.94 -18.33 -39.18
CA ARG A 424 14.20 -19.58 -39.55
C ARG A 424 14.97 -20.51 -40.48
N ARG A 425 15.97 -19.98 -41.16
CA ARG A 425 16.88 -20.76 -42.01
C ARG A 425 18.10 -21.31 -41.25
N LYS A 426 18.11 -21.09 -39.90
CA LYS A 426 19.19 -21.50 -38.99
C LYS A 426 20.49 -20.73 -39.23
N ASN A 427 20.42 -19.54 -39.80
CA ASN A 427 21.55 -18.64 -39.87
C ASN A 427 21.66 -17.87 -38.56
N LEU A 428 22.85 -17.82 -38.02
CA LEU A 428 23.15 -17.00 -36.82
C LEU A 428 23.54 -15.60 -37.23
N TRP A 429 22.83 -14.63 -36.70
CA TRP A 429 23.06 -13.18 -36.89
C TRP A 429 23.61 -12.57 -35.62
N ALA A 430 24.62 -11.72 -35.77
CA ALA A 430 25.22 -10.95 -34.70
C ALA A 430 25.03 -9.46 -34.98
N GLY A 431 24.42 -8.75 -34.04
CA GLY A 431 24.34 -7.31 -34.02
C GLY A 431 25.56 -6.75 -33.28
N THR A 432 26.38 -5.99 -33.99
CA THR A 432 27.63 -5.40 -33.49
C THR A 432 27.44 -3.91 -33.20
N ALA A 433 28.49 -3.26 -32.70
CA ALA A 433 28.50 -1.81 -32.51
C ALA A 433 28.38 -1.01 -33.82
N SER A 434 28.69 -1.61 -34.96
CA SER A 434 28.75 -0.93 -36.26
C SER A 434 27.80 -1.48 -37.31
N SER A 435 27.38 -2.74 -37.19
CA SER A 435 26.66 -3.43 -38.29
C SER A 435 25.92 -4.70 -37.83
N LEU A 436 25.15 -5.27 -38.76
CA LEU A 436 24.57 -6.60 -38.68
C LEU A 436 25.48 -7.59 -39.45
N VAL A 437 25.90 -8.68 -38.81
CA VAL A 437 26.84 -9.67 -39.36
C VAL A 437 26.21 -11.06 -39.37
N LEU A 438 26.37 -11.78 -40.51
CA LEU A 438 26.03 -13.18 -40.61
C LEU A 438 27.25 -14.01 -40.15
N VAL A 439 27.04 -14.82 -39.10
CA VAL A 439 28.12 -15.61 -38.46
C VAL A 439 28.36 -16.95 -39.15
N ASN A 440 27.31 -17.70 -39.38
CA ASN A 440 27.37 -19.08 -39.95
C ASN A 440 26.52 -19.14 -41.22
N GLY A 441 27.05 -18.93 -42.34
CA GLY A 441 26.29 -19.08 -43.59
C GLY A 441 27.13 -18.87 -44.82
N GLY A 442 26.69 -19.49 -45.91
CA GLY A 442 27.21 -19.28 -47.25
C GLY A 442 26.83 -17.88 -47.80
N PRO A 443 27.13 -17.60 -49.08
CA PRO A 443 26.65 -16.41 -49.75
C PRO A 443 25.10 -16.36 -49.66
N LEU A 444 24.55 -15.24 -49.15
CA LEU A 444 23.12 -15.06 -49.11
C LEU A 444 22.56 -14.91 -50.51
N GLU A 445 21.52 -15.65 -50.80
CA GLU A 445 20.66 -15.44 -51.97
C GLU A 445 19.91 -14.09 -51.83
N SER A 446 19.16 -13.68 -52.79
CA SER A 446 18.59 -12.35 -53.06
C SER A 446 18.13 -11.44 -51.89
N ASN A 447 17.83 -11.97 -50.70
CA ASN A 447 17.30 -11.18 -49.54
C ASN A 447 18.35 -11.08 -48.43
N ASP A 448 19.27 -10.17 -48.58
CA ASP A 448 20.28 -9.86 -47.53
C ASP A 448 19.78 -8.72 -46.62
N PRO A 449 19.46 -9.00 -45.35
CA PRO A 449 18.95 -7.97 -44.41
C PRO A 449 19.99 -6.89 -44.05
N ARG A 450 21.23 -6.97 -44.56
CA ARG A 450 22.24 -5.93 -44.41
C ARG A 450 22.05 -4.80 -45.41
N LYS A 451 21.44 -5.04 -46.57
CA LYS A 451 21.21 -4.04 -47.60
C LYS A 451 20.25 -2.97 -47.11
N GLY A 452 20.69 -1.73 -47.13
CA GLY A 452 19.87 -0.56 -46.70
C GLY A 452 19.89 -0.24 -45.23
N LEU A 453 20.59 -1.06 -44.38
CA LEU A 453 20.84 -0.67 -43.00
C LEU A 453 21.92 0.40 -42.94
N PRO A 454 21.74 1.47 -42.19
CA PRO A 454 22.81 2.43 -41.93
C PRO A 454 23.85 1.81 -40.99
N PRO A 455 25.10 2.29 -41.00
CA PRO A 455 26.11 1.89 -40.03
C PRO A 455 25.69 2.36 -38.64
N GLY A 456 25.80 1.47 -37.64
CA GLY A 456 25.43 1.78 -36.25
C GLY A 456 25.23 0.51 -35.43
N GLN A 457 25.09 0.72 -34.13
CA GLN A 457 24.91 -0.37 -33.19
C GLN A 457 23.55 -1.06 -33.40
N VAL A 458 23.58 -2.34 -33.72
CA VAL A 458 22.38 -3.18 -33.81
C VAL A 458 22.02 -3.72 -32.42
N VAL A 459 20.86 -3.33 -31.91
CA VAL A 459 20.42 -3.65 -30.53
C VAL A 459 19.34 -4.71 -30.48
N ALA A 460 18.53 -4.88 -31.55
CA ALA A 460 17.52 -5.94 -31.61
C ALA A 460 17.31 -6.41 -33.06
N ILE A 461 17.08 -7.72 -33.19
CA ILE A 461 16.86 -8.43 -34.45
C ILE A 461 15.66 -9.36 -34.25
N ALA A 462 14.74 -9.38 -35.19
CA ALA A 462 13.63 -10.32 -35.20
C ALA A 462 13.25 -10.65 -36.63
N GLN A 463 12.56 -11.78 -36.82
CA GLN A 463 11.97 -12.18 -38.07
C GLN A 463 10.47 -12.39 -37.85
N ASP A 464 9.64 -11.72 -38.62
CA ASP A 464 8.19 -11.82 -38.49
C ASP A 464 7.68 -13.18 -39.02
N HIS A 465 6.37 -13.39 -38.92
CA HIS A 465 5.75 -14.64 -39.33
C HIS A 465 5.91 -14.91 -40.84
N SER A 466 6.04 -13.87 -41.65
CA SER A 466 6.29 -13.99 -43.09
C SER A 466 7.76 -14.26 -43.43
N GLY A 467 8.63 -14.27 -42.45
CA GLY A 467 10.08 -14.49 -42.59
C GLY A 467 10.86 -13.21 -42.91
N LYS A 468 10.23 -12.03 -42.84
CA LYS A 468 10.88 -10.72 -43.06
C LYS A 468 11.61 -10.26 -41.82
N PHE A 469 12.77 -9.66 -42.02
CA PHE A 469 13.60 -9.12 -40.95
C PHE A 469 13.11 -7.78 -40.45
N TRP A 470 13.25 -7.62 -39.13
CA TRP A 470 13.12 -6.36 -38.40
C TRP A 470 14.39 -6.13 -37.60
N VAL A 471 15.01 -4.99 -37.76
CA VAL A 471 16.31 -4.68 -37.16
C VAL A 471 16.24 -3.30 -36.51
N VAL A 472 16.68 -3.20 -35.27
CA VAL A 472 16.82 -1.94 -34.54
C VAL A 472 18.25 -1.48 -34.58
N VAL A 473 18.49 -0.31 -35.15
CA VAL A 473 19.78 0.38 -35.11
C VAL A 473 19.68 1.51 -34.11
N ALA A 474 20.50 1.44 -33.05
CA ALA A 474 20.45 2.39 -31.95
C ALA A 474 20.53 3.84 -32.43
N ARG A 475 19.66 4.69 -31.88
CA ARG A 475 19.53 6.12 -32.23
C ARG A 475 19.14 6.40 -33.69
N GLN A 476 18.95 5.37 -34.53
CA GLN A 476 18.54 5.54 -35.93
C GLN A 476 17.14 5.03 -36.19
N GLY A 477 16.67 4.06 -35.42
CA GLY A 477 15.28 3.62 -35.45
C GLY A 477 15.09 2.14 -35.74
N LEU A 478 13.85 1.78 -36.05
CA LEU A 478 13.42 0.44 -36.42
C LEU A 478 13.38 0.30 -37.93
N PHE A 479 14.05 -0.68 -38.47
CA PHE A 479 14.12 -0.99 -39.89
C PHE A 479 13.38 -2.28 -40.15
N HIS A 480 12.71 -2.39 -41.31
CA HIS A 480 12.04 -3.60 -41.77
C HIS A 480 12.41 -3.93 -43.20
N GLU A 481 12.34 -5.19 -43.55
CA GLU A 481 12.62 -5.69 -44.88
C GLU A 481 11.45 -5.37 -45.83
N GLU A 482 11.78 -4.62 -46.91
CA GLU A 482 10.86 -4.26 -47.97
C GLU A 482 11.50 -4.53 -49.31
N GLY A 483 11.01 -5.58 -50.00
CA GLY A 483 11.64 -6.08 -51.22
C GLY A 483 12.99 -6.74 -50.92
N ASP A 484 14.08 -6.19 -51.46
CA ASP A 484 15.44 -6.72 -51.33
C ASP A 484 16.30 -5.87 -50.38
N ARG A 485 15.72 -4.92 -49.65
CA ARG A 485 16.44 -3.97 -48.75
C ARG A 485 15.70 -3.67 -47.47
N MET A 486 16.47 -3.24 -46.50
CA MET A 486 15.91 -2.68 -45.22
C MET A 486 15.54 -1.21 -45.41
N THR A 487 14.37 -0.86 -44.96
CA THR A 487 13.83 0.51 -44.98
C THR A 487 13.50 0.95 -43.55
N LEU A 488 13.72 2.23 -43.27
CA LEU A 488 13.31 2.80 -41.97
C LEU A 488 11.78 2.71 -41.85
N TRP A 489 11.33 2.04 -40.83
CA TRP A 489 9.92 1.99 -40.54
C TRP A 489 9.45 3.35 -39.99
N GLN A 490 8.49 3.94 -40.65
CA GLN A 490 7.80 5.11 -40.19
C GLN A 490 6.33 4.77 -40.04
N PRO A 491 5.73 5.06 -38.88
CA PRO A 491 4.31 4.88 -38.71
C PRO A 491 3.60 5.81 -39.72
N GLY A 492 2.64 5.27 -40.46
CA GLY A 492 1.80 6.05 -41.37
C GLY A 492 1.08 7.22 -40.68
N GLU A 493 -0.11 7.62 -41.12
CA GLU A 493 -0.89 8.69 -40.46
C GLU A 493 -1.16 8.38 -38.97
N ILE A 494 -0.24 8.81 -38.10
CA ILE A 494 -0.39 8.74 -36.66
C ILE A 494 -0.81 10.15 -36.17
N SER A 495 -1.65 10.21 -35.12
CA SER A 495 -1.94 11.48 -34.45
C SER A 495 -0.63 12.16 -34.02
N LYS A 496 -0.59 13.50 -34.02
CA LYS A 496 0.58 14.29 -33.60
C LYS A 496 1.15 13.86 -32.23
N ILE A 497 0.28 13.43 -31.33
CA ILE A 497 0.65 12.92 -29.99
C ILE A 497 1.48 11.63 -30.10
N MET A 498 1.13 10.74 -31.04
CA MET A 498 1.84 9.49 -31.30
C MET A 498 3.21 9.71 -31.92
N ALA A 499 3.31 10.60 -32.91
CA ALA A 499 4.56 10.94 -33.55
C ALA A 499 5.60 11.46 -32.53
N THR A 500 5.14 12.26 -31.56
CA THR A 500 6.00 12.79 -30.48
C THR A 500 6.46 11.68 -29.52
N ARG A 501 5.63 10.69 -29.25
CA ARG A 501 5.93 9.61 -28.28
C ARG A 501 6.72 8.45 -28.91
N TRP A 502 6.57 8.18 -30.20
CA TRP A 502 7.35 7.17 -30.92
C TRP A 502 8.85 7.55 -31.03
N ALA A 503 9.17 8.85 -31.06
CA ALA A 503 10.55 9.36 -31.13
C ALA A 503 11.41 8.67 -32.19
N ASP A 504 10.88 8.42 -33.37
CA ASP A 504 11.50 7.75 -34.53
C ASP A 504 12.05 6.33 -34.25
N GLY A 505 11.48 5.64 -33.23
CA GLY A 505 11.91 4.30 -32.84
C GLY A 505 13.31 4.22 -32.19
N ARG A 506 13.91 5.35 -31.82
CA ARG A 506 15.29 5.42 -31.30
C ARG A 506 15.48 4.71 -29.95
N HIS A 507 14.40 4.44 -29.25
CA HIS A 507 14.40 3.84 -27.91
C HIS A 507 13.85 2.40 -27.89
N VAL A 508 13.73 1.75 -29.03
CA VAL A 508 13.33 0.35 -29.10
C VAL A 508 14.39 -0.54 -28.43
N ARG A 509 13.96 -1.48 -27.60
CA ARG A 509 14.81 -2.40 -26.85
C ARG A 509 14.60 -3.85 -27.21
N ALA A 510 13.35 -4.27 -27.42
CA ALA A 510 13.04 -5.64 -27.75
C ALA A 510 11.96 -5.74 -28.83
N LEU A 511 12.06 -6.77 -29.63
CA LEU A 511 11.12 -7.15 -30.67
C LEU A 511 10.64 -8.57 -30.38
N LEU A 512 9.32 -8.79 -30.40
CA LEU A 512 8.75 -10.13 -30.28
C LEU A 512 7.69 -10.34 -31.36
N PRO A 513 7.97 -11.21 -32.33
CA PRO A 513 6.99 -11.62 -33.35
C PRO A 513 5.85 -12.39 -32.70
N ASP A 514 4.62 -12.14 -33.14
CA ASP A 514 3.44 -12.83 -32.68
C ASP A 514 2.94 -13.84 -33.71
N ALA A 515 2.23 -14.87 -33.25
CA ALA A 515 1.69 -15.92 -34.08
C ALA A 515 0.64 -15.42 -35.11
N ASP A 516 -0.01 -14.31 -34.83
CA ASP A 516 -1.01 -13.64 -35.68
C ASP A 516 -0.37 -12.80 -36.81
N GLY A 517 0.95 -12.80 -36.91
CA GLY A 517 1.72 -11.99 -37.86
C GLY A 517 1.98 -10.57 -37.45
N SER A 518 1.60 -10.16 -36.22
CA SER A 518 1.98 -8.88 -35.65
C SER A 518 3.37 -8.94 -34.99
N LEU A 519 3.91 -7.76 -34.70
CA LEU A 519 5.18 -7.59 -34.00
C LEU A 519 4.94 -6.73 -32.76
N TRP A 520 5.31 -7.23 -31.59
CA TRP A 520 5.36 -6.46 -30.36
C TRP A 520 6.71 -5.76 -30.24
N VAL A 521 6.66 -4.49 -29.89
CA VAL A 521 7.84 -3.62 -29.79
C VAL A 521 7.89 -2.99 -28.41
N ALA A 522 8.91 -3.35 -27.66
CA ALA A 522 9.18 -2.74 -26.35
C ALA A 522 10.13 -1.55 -26.49
N THR A 523 9.82 -0.47 -25.80
CA THR A 523 10.62 0.75 -25.83
C THR A 523 11.08 1.17 -24.45
N TYR A 524 12.14 1.93 -24.39
CA TYR A 524 12.62 2.59 -23.17
C TYR A 524 12.10 4.03 -23.13
N GLY A 525 10.96 4.22 -22.50
CA GLY A 525 10.31 5.53 -22.31
C GLY A 525 9.01 5.75 -23.07
N SER A 526 8.71 4.93 -24.09
CA SER A 526 7.50 5.08 -24.91
C SER A 526 6.51 3.91 -24.78
N GLY A 527 6.73 3.00 -23.83
CA GLY A 527 5.83 1.87 -23.55
C GLY A 527 5.91 0.73 -24.57
N LEU A 528 4.78 0.04 -24.78
CA LEU A 528 4.63 -1.15 -25.60
C LEU A 528 3.80 -0.84 -26.85
N PHE A 529 4.27 -1.26 -28.02
CA PHE A 529 3.58 -1.09 -29.29
C PHE A 529 3.31 -2.43 -29.95
N ARG A 530 2.21 -2.52 -30.67
CA ARG A 530 1.89 -3.66 -31.55
C ARG A 530 1.75 -3.18 -32.97
N MET A 531 2.48 -3.81 -33.85
CA MET A 531 2.52 -3.48 -35.27
C MET A 531 2.09 -4.67 -36.11
N GLN A 532 1.44 -4.42 -37.24
CA GLN A 532 1.13 -5.42 -38.23
C GLN A 532 1.50 -4.87 -39.61
N GLY A 533 2.55 -5.41 -40.19
CA GLY A 533 3.18 -4.84 -41.38
C GLY A 533 3.58 -3.38 -41.15
N ARG A 534 3.09 -2.46 -41.96
CA ARG A 534 3.39 -1.02 -41.83
C ARG A 534 2.45 -0.27 -40.86
N GLN A 535 1.42 -0.92 -40.35
CA GLN A 535 0.41 -0.27 -39.52
C GLN A 535 0.69 -0.50 -38.03
N LEU A 536 0.62 0.59 -37.27
CA LEU A 536 0.53 0.52 -35.82
C LEU A 536 -0.91 0.15 -35.45
N ARG A 537 -1.08 -0.99 -34.75
CA ARG A 537 -2.42 -1.51 -34.37
C ARG A 537 -2.86 -1.03 -32.99
N SER A 538 -1.95 -1.09 -32.02
CA SER A 538 -2.24 -0.66 -30.66
C SER A 538 -0.95 -0.24 -29.96
N TRP A 539 -1.11 0.51 -28.89
CA TRP A 539 -0.05 0.99 -28.01
C TRP A 539 -0.55 1.03 -26.58
N PHE A 540 0.39 0.88 -25.65
CA PHE A 540 0.09 0.84 -24.24
C PHE A 540 1.12 1.68 -23.50
N TRP A 541 0.64 2.58 -22.64
CA TRP A 541 1.44 3.43 -21.77
C TRP A 541 1.03 3.24 -20.32
N LYS A 542 1.76 3.92 -19.44
CA LYS A 542 1.44 3.93 -18.02
C LYS A 542 0.01 4.43 -17.75
N GLU A 543 -0.44 5.40 -18.53
CA GLU A 543 -1.80 5.95 -18.47
C GLU A 543 -2.87 4.93 -18.89
N ASP A 544 -2.51 3.95 -19.72
CA ASP A 544 -3.37 2.83 -20.14
C ASP A 544 -3.31 1.64 -19.18
N GLY A 545 -2.52 1.73 -18.10
CA GLY A 545 -2.37 0.67 -17.11
C GLY A 545 -1.04 -0.11 -17.21
N LEU A 546 -0.12 0.27 -18.11
CA LEU A 546 1.22 -0.32 -18.16
C LEU A 546 1.99 0.04 -16.88
N PRO A 547 2.63 -0.92 -16.18
CA PRO A 547 3.40 -0.64 -14.96
C PRO A 547 4.57 0.32 -15.15
N SER A 548 5.19 0.31 -16.33
CA SER A 548 6.30 1.17 -16.70
C SER A 548 6.35 1.44 -18.20
N ASN A 549 6.73 2.66 -18.59
CA ASN A 549 7.03 2.99 -19.99
C ASN A 549 8.46 2.58 -20.40
N HIS A 550 9.31 2.17 -19.43
CA HIS A 550 10.69 1.75 -19.64
C HIS A 550 10.79 0.22 -19.67
N LEU A 551 10.61 -0.34 -20.83
CA LEU A 551 10.65 -1.79 -21.06
C LEU A 551 12.04 -2.20 -21.52
N LEU A 552 12.51 -3.35 -21.04
CA LEU A 552 13.85 -3.89 -21.34
C LEU A 552 13.80 -5.13 -22.22
N TRP A 553 12.84 -6.03 -21.99
CA TRP A 553 12.70 -7.28 -22.73
C TRP A 553 11.23 -7.72 -22.83
N LEU A 554 10.93 -8.52 -23.85
CA LEU A 554 9.64 -9.20 -24.07
C LEU A 554 9.85 -10.69 -24.19
N GLN A 555 8.94 -11.46 -23.60
CA GLN A 555 8.96 -12.92 -23.65
C GLN A 555 7.54 -13.47 -23.75
N ASP A 556 7.33 -14.43 -24.64
CA ASP A 556 6.11 -15.24 -24.74
C ASP A 556 6.24 -16.47 -23.82
N ASP A 557 5.20 -16.78 -23.04
CA ASP A 557 5.19 -17.99 -22.20
C ASP A 557 4.69 -19.23 -22.95
N GLY A 558 4.17 -19.09 -24.16
CA GLY A 558 3.59 -20.14 -24.95
C GLY A 558 2.15 -20.52 -24.57
N ASP A 559 1.62 -19.97 -23.46
CA ASP A 559 0.28 -20.22 -22.94
C ASP A 559 -0.66 -19.03 -23.17
N GLY A 560 -0.23 -18.12 -24.05
CA GLY A 560 -1.03 -16.97 -24.46
C GLY A 560 -0.85 -15.71 -23.61
N ASN A 561 0.23 -15.61 -22.84
CA ASN A 561 0.58 -14.38 -22.15
C ASN A 561 1.88 -13.78 -22.70
N LEU A 562 1.92 -12.45 -22.68
CA LEU A 562 3.08 -11.65 -23.01
C LEU A 562 3.70 -11.09 -21.73
N TRP A 563 4.96 -11.41 -21.49
CA TRP A 563 5.73 -10.98 -20.34
C TRP A 563 6.75 -9.92 -20.73
N ALA A 564 6.95 -8.94 -19.85
CA ALA A 564 7.92 -7.89 -20.03
C ALA A 564 8.74 -7.64 -18.76
N SER A 565 10.03 -7.40 -18.89
CA SER A 565 10.86 -6.85 -17.82
C SER A 565 10.97 -5.34 -17.97
N SER A 566 11.05 -4.62 -16.84
CA SER A 566 11.05 -3.16 -16.79
C SER A 566 11.83 -2.63 -15.59
N GLU A 567 11.94 -1.32 -15.49
CA GLU A 567 12.47 -0.64 -14.30
C GLU A 567 11.59 -0.79 -13.04
N ASN A 568 10.34 -1.21 -13.20
CA ASN A 568 9.39 -1.42 -12.10
C ASN A 568 9.09 -2.92 -11.84
N GLY A 569 10.00 -3.80 -12.25
CA GLY A 569 9.87 -5.25 -12.12
C GLY A 569 9.43 -5.94 -13.41
N ILE A 570 8.96 -7.18 -13.26
CA ILE A 570 8.46 -8.02 -14.34
C ILE A 570 6.93 -7.99 -14.31
N PHE A 571 6.33 -7.94 -15.48
CA PHE A 571 4.88 -8.02 -15.58
C PHE A 571 4.44 -8.77 -16.83
N GLY A 572 3.26 -9.34 -16.79
CA GLY A 572 2.66 -10.07 -17.89
C GLY A 572 1.23 -9.64 -18.13
N TYR A 573 0.76 -9.86 -19.35
CA TYR A 573 -0.63 -9.66 -19.73
C TYR A 573 -1.16 -10.88 -20.47
N ALA A 574 -2.39 -11.24 -20.24
CA ALA A 574 -3.10 -12.11 -21.17
C ALA A 574 -3.13 -11.43 -22.54
N ARG A 575 -2.62 -12.10 -23.58
CA ARG A 575 -2.53 -11.53 -24.93
C ARG A 575 -3.89 -11.08 -25.46
N ASN A 576 -4.94 -11.86 -25.21
CA ASN A 576 -6.30 -11.51 -25.60
C ASN A 576 -6.79 -10.19 -24.96
N ALA A 577 -6.39 -9.88 -23.73
CA ALA A 577 -6.73 -8.63 -23.09
C ALA A 577 -6.04 -7.43 -23.77
N LEU A 578 -4.79 -7.59 -24.20
CA LEU A 578 -4.08 -6.58 -24.99
C LEU A 578 -4.69 -6.41 -26.40
N LEU A 579 -5.10 -7.50 -27.02
CA LEU A 579 -5.71 -7.48 -28.36
C LEU A 579 -7.11 -6.81 -28.34
N GLY A 580 -7.87 -6.98 -27.26
CA GLY A 580 -9.19 -6.42 -27.09
C GLY A 580 -9.21 -4.95 -26.67
N TYR A 581 -8.09 -4.37 -26.26
CA TYR A 581 -8.01 -2.99 -25.83
C TYR A 581 -8.01 -2.02 -27.00
N ALA A 582 -9.01 -1.18 -27.09
CA ALA A 582 -9.16 -0.21 -28.19
C ALA A 582 -8.92 1.26 -27.77
N GLY A 583 -8.33 1.48 -26.59
CA GLY A 583 -8.00 2.84 -26.08
C GLY A 583 -8.99 3.36 -25.04
N GLU A 584 -9.02 4.68 -24.87
CA GLU A 584 -9.81 5.37 -23.84
C GLU A 584 -11.31 5.01 -23.94
N GLY A 585 -11.92 4.66 -22.80
CA GLY A 585 -13.32 4.19 -22.72
C GLY A 585 -13.49 2.66 -22.71
N HIS A 586 -12.43 1.88 -22.93
CA HIS A 586 -12.46 0.42 -22.81
C HIS A 586 -11.82 -0.05 -21.50
N PRO A 587 -12.20 -1.24 -20.95
CA PRO A 587 -11.56 -1.79 -19.77
C PRO A 587 -10.05 -1.93 -19.98
N ARG A 588 -9.26 -1.42 -19.05
CA ARG A 588 -7.80 -1.49 -19.13
C ARG A 588 -7.33 -2.91 -18.91
N PRO A 589 -6.34 -3.41 -19.68
CA PRO A 589 -5.75 -4.71 -19.42
C PRO A 589 -5.10 -4.74 -18.04
N ILE A 590 -5.38 -5.79 -17.27
CA ILE A 590 -4.82 -5.98 -15.93
C ILE A 590 -3.53 -6.78 -16.02
N PRO A 591 -2.38 -6.25 -15.56
CA PRO A 591 -1.12 -6.97 -15.60
C PRO A 591 -0.98 -7.96 -14.43
N PHE A 592 -0.40 -9.13 -14.70
CA PHE A 592 0.28 -9.92 -13.67
C PHE A 592 1.53 -9.16 -13.24
N ARG A 593 1.86 -9.12 -11.97
CA ARG A 593 3.01 -8.34 -11.49
C ARG A 593 3.91 -9.17 -10.60
N LEU A 594 5.21 -9.06 -10.88
CA LEU A 594 6.28 -9.54 -10.04
C LEU A 594 7.16 -8.34 -9.71
N THR A 595 7.06 -7.85 -8.49
CA THR A 595 7.81 -6.73 -7.96
C THR A 595 8.53 -7.16 -6.68
N ARG A 596 9.10 -6.25 -5.93
CA ARG A 596 9.66 -6.57 -4.61
C ARG A 596 8.64 -7.16 -3.65
N THR A 597 7.38 -6.78 -3.79
CA THR A 597 6.28 -7.33 -2.97
C THR A 597 6.05 -8.81 -3.26
N GLU A 598 6.21 -9.24 -4.50
CA GLU A 598 6.11 -10.64 -4.94
C GLU A 598 7.47 -11.37 -4.88
N GLY A 599 8.52 -10.70 -4.42
CA GLY A 599 9.81 -11.30 -4.10
C GLY A 599 10.94 -11.05 -5.08
N LEU A 600 10.83 -10.09 -6.00
CA LEU A 600 12.00 -9.65 -6.76
C LEU A 600 13.06 -9.08 -5.81
N PRO A 601 14.31 -9.50 -5.91
CA PRO A 601 15.40 -9.00 -5.07
C PRO A 601 15.67 -7.51 -5.25
N TYR A 602 15.56 -7.03 -6.49
CA TYR A 602 15.87 -5.65 -6.84
C TYR A 602 14.64 -4.96 -7.43
N LYS A 603 14.64 -3.64 -7.41
CA LYS A 603 13.52 -2.83 -7.94
C LYS A 603 13.57 -2.74 -9.47
N VAL A 604 14.75 -2.76 -10.03
CA VAL A 604 15.00 -2.48 -11.45
C VAL A 604 15.58 -3.73 -12.08
N CYS A 605 14.86 -4.34 -13.03
CA CYS A 605 15.40 -5.41 -13.83
C CYS A 605 16.57 -4.90 -14.67
N SER A 606 17.50 -5.78 -14.97
CA SER A 606 18.67 -5.48 -15.81
C SER A 606 18.47 -6.04 -17.22
N GLY A 607 19.31 -5.59 -18.12
CA GLY A 607 19.32 -6.00 -19.51
C GLY A 607 20.23 -5.09 -20.31
N GLY A 608 20.74 -5.55 -21.42
CA GLY A 608 21.66 -4.72 -22.21
C GLY A 608 21.87 -5.20 -23.63
N GLY A 609 21.40 -6.39 -23.95
CA GLY A 609 21.52 -7.00 -25.26
C GLY A 609 20.33 -7.89 -25.58
N GLN A 610 20.42 -8.63 -26.67
CA GLN A 610 19.40 -9.57 -27.11
C GLN A 610 20.03 -10.97 -27.34
N PRO A 611 19.43 -12.02 -26.76
CA PRO A 611 18.31 -12.01 -25.81
C PRO A 611 18.72 -11.56 -24.40
N THR A 612 17.80 -10.88 -23.69
CA THR A 612 17.98 -10.55 -22.26
C THR A 612 17.45 -11.67 -21.37
N GLY A 613 16.26 -12.19 -21.66
CA GLY A 613 15.61 -13.29 -20.93
C GLY A 613 15.47 -14.53 -21.79
N SER A 614 15.06 -15.63 -21.17
CA SER A 614 14.92 -16.92 -21.84
C SER A 614 13.75 -17.73 -21.26
N ARG A 615 13.22 -18.65 -22.06
CA ARG A 615 12.24 -19.66 -21.63
C ARG A 615 12.91 -21.03 -21.68
N SER A 616 12.82 -21.79 -20.58
CA SER A 616 13.32 -23.16 -20.52
C SER A 616 12.31 -24.17 -21.07
N SER A 617 12.78 -25.39 -21.35
CA SER A 617 11.97 -26.48 -21.93
C SER A 617 10.81 -26.92 -21.03
N ASP A 618 10.90 -26.68 -19.71
CA ASP A 618 9.84 -26.93 -18.73
C ASP A 618 8.82 -25.78 -18.62
N GLY A 619 8.92 -24.75 -19.48
CA GLY A 619 8.01 -23.62 -19.53
C GLY A 619 8.36 -22.46 -18.61
N ARG A 620 9.32 -22.59 -17.70
CA ARG A 620 9.75 -21.51 -16.81
C ARG A 620 10.37 -20.35 -17.58
N LEU A 621 10.09 -19.14 -17.13
CA LEU A 621 10.71 -17.92 -17.64
C LEU A 621 11.87 -17.50 -16.74
N TRP A 622 12.94 -17.01 -17.37
CA TRP A 622 14.18 -16.60 -16.73
C TRP A 622 14.52 -15.17 -17.11
N PHE A 623 14.76 -14.33 -16.10
CA PHE A 623 15.11 -12.91 -16.29
C PHE A 623 16.28 -12.50 -15.40
N PRO A 624 17.11 -11.55 -15.85
CA PRO A 624 18.11 -10.91 -15.00
C PRO A 624 17.46 -9.79 -14.17
N ASP A 625 17.77 -9.72 -12.88
CA ASP A 625 17.32 -8.68 -11.94
C ASP A 625 18.50 -8.19 -11.10
N GLY A 626 19.26 -7.22 -11.63
CA GLY A 626 20.51 -6.78 -11.03
C GLY A 626 21.55 -7.92 -10.99
N PRO A 627 22.15 -8.22 -9.84
CA PRO A 627 23.03 -9.38 -9.65
C PRO A 627 22.28 -10.70 -9.41
N ALA A 628 20.96 -10.73 -9.52
CA ALA A 628 20.15 -11.93 -9.32
C ALA A 628 19.65 -12.51 -10.64
N LEU A 629 19.62 -13.83 -10.70
CA LEU A 629 18.90 -14.60 -11.69
C LEU A 629 17.52 -14.93 -11.14
N VAL A 630 16.47 -14.51 -11.82
CA VAL A 630 15.08 -14.75 -11.42
C VAL A 630 14.41 -15.72 -12.36
N SER A 631 13.71 -16.70 -11.81
CA SER A 631 12.89 -17.63 -12.57
C SER A 631 11.52 -17.81 -11.93
N PHE A 632 10.51 -18.05 -12.77
CA PHE A 632 9.16 -18.37 -12.32
C PHE A 632 8.43 -19.22 -13.37
N ASP A 633 7.44 -19.94 -12.86
CA ASP A 633 6.48 -20.63 -13.73
C ASP A 633 5.30 -19.68 -13.96
N PRO A 634 5.05 -19.23 -15.20
CA PRO A 634 3.96 -18.31 -15.51
C PRO A 634 2.58 -18.79 -15.06
N ALA A 635 2.35 -20.10 -15.03
CA ALA A 635 1.09 -20.70 -14.60
C ALA A 635 0.83 -20.53 -13.10
N THR A 636 1.89 -20.37 -12.30
CA THR A 636 1.80 -20.23 -10.84
C THR A 636 1.69 -18.78 -10.38
N VAL A 637 1.95 -17.81 -11.26
CA VAL A 637 1.81 -16.39 -10.90
C VAL A 637 0.33 -16.04 -10.72
N PRO A 638 -0.08 -15.54 -9.54
CA PRO A 638 -1.47 -15.21 -9.29
C PRO A 638 -1.96 -14.15 -10.29
N ARG A 639 -3.05 -14.46 -10.99
CA ARG A 639 -3.69 -13.52 -11.92
C ARG A 639 -4.38 -12.38 -11.18
N HIS A 640 -4.98 -12.74 -10.04
CA HIS A 640 -5.61 -11.81 -9.11
C HIS A 640 -5.18 -12.21 -7.71
N LEU A 641 -4.72 -11.28 -6.92
CA LEU A 641 -4.62 -11.50 -5.48
C LEU A 641 -6.06 -11.52 -4.94
N PRO A 642 -6.43 -12.55 -4.15
CA PRO A 642 -7.77 -12.60 -3.59
C PRO A 642 -7.99 -11.36 -2.71
N THR A 643 -8.83 -10.45 -3.16
CA THR A 643 -9.28 -9.33 -2.34
C THR A 643 -10.45 -9.81 -1.48
N SER A 644 -10.32 -9.70 -0.18
CA SER A 644 -11.45 -9.92 0.72
C SER A 644 -12.55 -8.89 0.42
N PRO A 645 -13.84 -9.26 0.54
CA PRO A 645 -14.90 -8.28 0.42
C PRO A 645 -14.70 -7.12 1.40
N PRO A 646 -15.12 -5.90 1.04
CA PRO A 646 -15.07 -4.78 1.97
C PRO A 646 -16.00 -5.05 3.15
N LEU A 647 -15.63 -4.53 4.31
CA LEU A 647 -16.38 -4.63 5.55
C LEU A 647 -16.59 -3.21 6.10
N ILE A 648 -17.80 -2.91 6.54
CA ILE A 648 -18.07 -1.70 7.32
C ILE A 648 -17.90 -2.08 8.79
N GLU A 649 -16.87 -1.51 9.43
CA GLU A 649 -16.46 -1.88 10.79
C GLU A 649 -17.23 -1.14 11.86
N GLU A 650 -17.34 0.19 11.70
CA GLU A 650 -17.93 1.07 12.70
C GLU A 650 -18.70 2.21 12.04
N LEU A 651 -19.79 2.58 12.65
CA LEU A 651 -20.42 3.89 12.45
C LEU A 651 -20.29 4.70 13.74
N ARG A 652 -19.56 5.80 13.66
CA ARG A 652 -19.44 6.75 14.76
C ARG A 652 -20.37 7.90 14.54
N VAL A 653 -21.27 8.12 15.48
CA VAL A 653 -22.21 9.25 15.48
C VAL A 653 -21.83 10.17 16.62
N ASP A 654 -21.47 11.40 16.28
CA ASP A 654 -20.95 12.41 17.24
C ASP A 654 -19.82 11.86 18.15
N GLY A 655 -18.93 11.02 17.58
CA GLY A 655 -17.82 10.39 18.26
C GLY A 655 -18.15 9.11 19.03
N SER A 656 -19.44 8.75 19.16
CA SER A 656 -19.87 7.51 19.80
C SER A 656 -20.03 6.39 18.79
N THR A 657 -19.40 5.23 19.02
CA THR A 657 -19.53 4.05 18.15
C THR A 657 -20.87 3.38 18.35
N LEU A 658 -21.61 3.21 17.26
CA LEU A 658 -22.86 2.46 17.23
C LEU A 658 -22.59 1.03 16.72
N ARG A 659 -23.25 0.07 17.34
CA ARG A 659 -23.26 -1.34 16.92
C ARG A 659 -24.55 -1.64 16.19
N TRP A 660 -24.49 -2.50 15.19
CA TRP A 660 -25.67 -2.93 14.43
C TRP A 660 -25.61 -4.43 14.10
N SER A 661 -26.75 -4.97 13.79
CA SER A 661 -26.87 -6.30 13.19
C SER A 661 -27.01 -6.14 11.67
N PRO A 662 -26.36 -6.99 10.85
CA PRO A 662 -26.48 -6.92 9.39
C PRO A 662 -27.91 -7.00 8.85
N ASP A 663 -28.78 -7.69 9.59
CA ASP A 663 -30.17 -7.96 9.16
C ASP A 663 -31.18 -6.86 9.50
N GLN A 664 -30.77 -5.84 10.28
CA GLN A 664 -31.69 -4.79 10.70
C GLN A 664 -31.14 -3.41 10.33
N PRO A 665 -31.99 -2.51 9.78
CA PRO A 665 -31.58 -1.14 9.54
C PRO A 665 -31.28 -0.43 10.87
N LEU A 666 -30.15 0.26 10.92
CA LEU A 666 -29.73 1.03 12.09
C LEU A 666 -30.60 2.27 12.23
N ARG A 667 -31.29 2.42 13.36
CA ARG A 667 -32.13 3.58 13.63
C ARG A 667 -31.39 4.59 14.48
N ILE A 668 -31.28 5.81 13.98
CA ILE A 668 -30.58 6.93 14.63
C ILE A 668 -31.55 8.07 14.83
N GLN A 669 -31.54 8.70 16.00
CA GLN A 669 -32.37 9.87 16.23
C GLN A 669 -31.82 11.08 15.51
N SER A 670 -32.69 11.90 14.94
CA SER A 670 -32.33 13.13 14.27
C SER A 670 -31.61 14.12 15.21
N GLY A 671 -30.63 14.82 14.68
CA GLY A 671 -29.88 15.83 15.42
C GLY A 671 -28.40 15.51 15.63
N ALA A 672 -27.95 14.37 15.18
CA ALA A 672 -26.54 14.06 15.10
C ALA A 672 -25.86 14.99 14.09
N ARG A 673 -24.66 15.47 14.45
CA ARG A 673 -23.90 16.46 13.65
C ARG A 673 -22.86 15.80 12.74
N SER A 674 -22.35 14.63 13.15
CA SER A 674 -21.27 13.95 12.45
C SER A 674 -21.52 12.48 12.37
N PHE A 675 -21.33 11.91 11.17
CA PHE A 675 -21.42 10.48 10.87
C PHE A 675 -20.11 10.05 10.25
N GLU A 676 -19.33 9.26 10.95
CA GLU A 676 -18.07 8.71 10.42
C GLU A 676 -18.25 7.22 10.18
N PHE A 677 -18.20 6.80 8.93
CA PHE A 677 -18.17 5.42 8.52
C PHE A 677 -16.75 4.93 8.44
N VAL A 678 -16.42 3.89 9.20
CA VAL A 678 -15.12 3.23 9.17
C VAL A 678 -15.26 1.90 8.46
N PHE A 679 -14.41 1.65 7.48
CA PHE A 679 -14.48 0.44 6.66
C PHE A 679 -13.07 -0.10 6.37
N THR A 680 -13.01 -1.38 6.00
CA THR A 680 -11.78 -2.06 5.64
C THR A 680 -12.04 -3.16 4.62
N SER A 681 -10.95 -3.78 4.15
CA SER A 681 -10.95 -5.07 3.47
C SER A 681 -9.69 -5.80 3.95
N PRO A 682 -9.81 -6.92 4.66
CA PRO A 682 -8.65 -7.63 5.17
C PRO A 682 -7.75 -8.10 4.03
N ASN A 683 -6.52 -7.60 4.01
CA ASN A 683 -5.51 -7.95 3.02
C ASN A 683 -4.13 -7.90 3.66
N PHE A 684 -3.46 -9.05 3.72
CA PHE A 684 -2.20 -9.20 4.43
C PHE A 684 -0.98 -9.14 3.51
N LEU A 685 -1.18 -9.24 2.20
CA LEU A 685 -0.09 -9.21 1.22
C LEU A 685 0.20 -7.79 0.74
N THR A 686 -0.83 -7.06 0.38
CA THR A 686 -0.71 -5.75 -0.27
C THR A 686 -1.70 -4.72 0.28
N PRO A 687 -1.75 -4.50 1.62
CA PRO A 687 -2.77 -3.62 2.23
C PRO A 687 -2.69 -2.18 1.71
N GLY A 688 -1.50 -1.70 1.32
CA GLY A 688 -1.28 -0.36 0.77
C GLY A 688 -1.71 -0.20 -0.70
N ARG A 689 -2.01 -1.29 -1.41
CA ARG A 689 -2.51 -1.26 -2.80
C ARG A 689 -4.03 -1.21 -2.88
N LEU A 690 -4.72 -1.45 -1.77
CA LEU A 690 -6.18 -1.36 -1.74
C LEU A 690 -6.64 0.08 -1.94
N ARG A 691 -7.66 0.23 -2.76
CA ARG A 691 -8.38 1.47 -3.02
C ARG A 691 -9.84 1.26 -2.69
N PHE A 692 -10.43 2.28 -2.10
CA PHE A 692 -11.83 2.27 -1.70
C PHE A 692 -12.59 3.36 -2.43
N ARG A 693 -13.82 3.06 -2.81
CA ARG A 693 -14.81 4.06 -3.18
C ARG A 693 -16.07 3.85 -2.37
N HIS A 694 -16.74 4.93 -2.06
CA HIS A 694 -17.97 4.87 -1.30
C HIS A 694 -19.07 5.73 -1.94
N ARG A 695 -20.29 5.49 -1.51
CA ARG A 695 -21.46 6.26 -1.87
C ARG A 695 -22.49 6.15 -0.75
N LEU A 696 -23.02 7.29 -0.31
CA LEU A 696 -24.17 7.36 0.58
C LEU A 696 -25.42 7.66 -0.27
N GLU A 697 -26.22 6.61 -0.55
CA GLU A 697 -27.47 6.77 -1.28
C GLU A 697 -28.42 7.69 -0.49
N GLY A 698 -28.98 8.67 -1.17
CA GLY A 698 -29.75 9.74 -0.57
C GLY A 698 -28.97 11.05 -0.38
N VAL A 699 -27.64 11.04 -0.56
CA VAL A 699 -26.76 12.22 -0.46
C VAL A 699 -25.88 12.35 -1.69
N ASP A 700 -25.17 11.29 -2.05
CA ASP A 700 -24.19 11.30 -3.13
C ASP A 700 -24.84 10.89 -4.45
N GLU A 701 -24.63 11.67 -5.50
CA GLU A 701 -25.06 11.30 -6.86
C GLU A 701 -24.12 10.26 -7.50
N HIS A 702 -22.83 10.34 -7.20
CA HIS A 702 -21.79 9.52 -7.81
C HIS A 702 -20.96 8.82 -6.74
N TRP A 703 -20.18 7.82 -7.16
CA TRP A 703 -19.19 7.18 -6.32
C TRP A 703 -18.00 8.11 -6.08
N SER A 704 -17.60 8.28 -4.81
CA SER A 704 -16.39 9.02 -4.41
C SER A 704 -15.23 8.05 -4.22
N ASP A 705 -14.07 8.34 -4.83
CA ASP A 705 -12.83 7.55 -4.68
C ASP A 705 -11.98 8.15 -3.56
N GLU A 706 -11.89 7.46 -2.42
CA GLU A 706 -11.11 7.87 -1.25
C GLU A 706 -9.65 7.37 -1.30
N GLY A 707 -9.26 6.72 -2.36
CA GLY A 707 -7.92 6.15 -2.45
C GLY A 707 -7.71 5.03 -1.44
N ASN A 708 -6.76 5.18 -0.53
CA ASN A 708 -6.46 4.21 0.53
C ASN A 708 -7.05 4.59 1.91
N GLN A 709 -7.83 5.66 1.99
CA GLN A 709 -8.50 6.04 3.23
C GLN A 709 -9.54 4.99 3.62
N ARG A 710 -9.67 4.75 4.91
CA ARG A 710 -10.56 3.72 5.47
C ARG A 710 -11.67 4.32 6.34
N SER A 711 -11.90 5.60 6.25
CA SER A 711 -13.04 6.27 6.88
C SER A 711 -13.48 7.48 6.07
N VAL A 712 -14.76 7.79 6.15
CA VAL A 712 -15.38 8.96 5.56
C VAL A 712 -16.34 9.61 6.53
N LYS A 713 -16.40 10.93 6.49
CA LYS A 713 -17.27 11.72 7.38
C LYS A 713 -18.34 12.46 6.59
N TYR A 714 -19.56 12.34 7.05
CA TYR A 714 -20.71 13.11 6.59
C TYR A 714 -21.20 14.01 7.73
N SER A 715 -21.54 15.24 7.41
CA SER A 715 -22.04 16.21 8.39
C SER A 715 -23.54 16.36 8.25
N ALA A 716 -24.25 16.38 9.40
CA ALA A 716 -25.65 16.80 9.52
C ALA A 716 -26.60 16.17 8.47
N LEU A 717 -26.72 14.86 8.48
CA LEU A 717 -27.68 14.16 7.60
C LEU A 717 -29.13 14.48 8.04
N PRO A 718 -30.00 14.89 7.12
CA PRO A 718 -31.41 15.11 7.43
C PRO A 718 -32.14 13.79 7.76
N PRO A 719 -33.33 13.84 8.38
CA PRO A 719 -34.18 12.65 8.55
C PRO A 719 -34.49 11.99 7.21
N GLY A 720 -34.28 10.68 7.15
CA GLY A 720 -34.50 9.89 5.93
C GLY A 720 -33.87 8.52 6.02
N ASP A 721 -34.07 7.72 4.97
CA ASP A 721 -33.46 6.42 4.78
C ASP A 721 -32.22 6.56 3.90
N TYR A 722 -31.11 5.99 4.36
CA TYR A 722 -29.83 6.03 3.70
C TYR A 722 -29.25 4.64 3.56
N THR A 723 -28.47 4.42 2.52
CA THR A 723 -27.65 3.21 2.38
C THR A 723 -26.23 3.63 2.08
N PHE A 724 -25.34 3.39 3.04
CA PHE A 724 -23.91 3.56 2.82
C PHE A 724 -23.37 2.34 2.11
N ARG A 725 -22.71 2.53 0.98
CA ARG A 725 -22.08 1.47 0.19
C ARG A 725 -20.59 1.74 0.05
N VAL A 726 -19.79 0.71 0.19
CA VAL A 726 -18.35 0.76 -0.03
C VAL A 726 -17.92 -0.40 -0.91
N MET A 727 -17.01 -0.12 -1.84
CA MET A 727 -16.37 -1.11 -2.72
C MET A 727 -14.87 -1.00 -2.57
N THR A 728 -14.19 -2.10 -2.82
CA THR A 728 -12.74 -2.15 -2.84
C THR A 728 -12.22 -2.66 -4.18
N ARG A 729 -11.01 -2.20 -4.53
CA ARG A 729 -10.21 -2.78 -5.63
C ARG A 729 -8.75 -2.79 -5.25
N GLU A 730 -7.96 -3.64 -5.86
CA GLU A 730 -6.53 -3.42 -5.92
C GLU A 730 -6.22 -2.30 -6.94
N SER A 731 -5.18 -1.50 -6.68
CA SER A 731 -4.87 -0.29 -7.48
C SER A 731 -4.68 -0.55 -8.97
N SER A 732 -4.52 -1.80 -9.38
CA SER A 732 -4.33 -2.22 -10.78
C SER A 732 -5.55 -2.88 -11.41
N GLU A 733 -6.65 -3.07 -10.67
CA GLU A 733 -7.84 -3.79 -11.10
C GLU A 733 -9.02 -2.85 -11.32
N ASP A 734 -10.03 -3.33 -12.05
CA ASP A 734 -11.33 -2.68 -12.09
C ASP A 734 -12.05 -2.84 -10.73
N TRP A 735 -13.04 -1.99 -10.49
CA TRP A 735 -13.83 -2.09 -9.27
C TRP A 735 -14.52 -3.46 -9.19
N SER A 736 -14.20 -4.24 -8.15
CA SER A 736 -14.82 -5.54 -7.92
C SER A 736 -16.33 -5.37 -7.77
N GLY A 737 -17.10 -6.34 -8.24
CA GLY A 737 -18.55 -6.35 -8.05
C GLY A 737 -18.98 -6.59 -6.59
N GLN A 738 -18.02 -6.80 -5.67
CA GLN A 738 -18.31 -7.03 -4.25
C GLN A 738 -18.42 -5.68 -3.53
N GLU A 739 -19.54 -5.47 -2.87
CA GLU A 739 -19.80 -4.28 -2.06
C GLU A 739 -20.26 -4.66 -0.65
N ALA A 740 -19.93 -3.81 0.32
CA ALA A 740 -20.57 -3.82 1.62
C ALA A 740 -21.58 -2.69 1.71
N ALA A 741 -22.73 -2.96 2.30
CA ALA A 741 -23.81 -1.99 2.43
C ALA A 741 -24.33 -1.94 3.87
N LEU A 742 -24.52 -0.73 4.40
CA LEU A 742 -25.13 -0.46 5.70
C LEU A 742 -26.38 0.41 5.49
N ARG A 743 -27.52 -0.11 5.88
CA ARG A 743 -28.79 0.63 5.87
C ARG A 743 -28.97 1.36 7.19
N LEU A 744 -29.23 2.65 7.12
CA LEU A 744 -29.53 3.46 8.30
C LEU A 744 -30.75 4.35 8.04
N THR A 745 -31.56 4.50 9.07
CA THR A 745 -32.74 5.36 9.09
C THR A 745 -32.54 6.43 10.14
N ILE A 746 -32.53 7.69 9.74
CA ILE A 746 -32.52 8.81 10.66
C ILE A 746 -33.96 9.21 10.94
N GLU A 747 -34.40 8.91 12.16
CA GLU A 747 -35.78 9.19 12.56
C GLU A 747 -35.97 10.69 12.79
N PRO A 748 -37.05 11.27 12.26
CA PRO A 748 -37.31 12.69 12.51
C PRO A 748 -37.67 12.89 13.99
N ARG A 749 -37.23 13.99 14.56
CA ARG A 749 -37.65 14.42 15.91
C ARG A 749 -39.16 14.55 15.92
N TRP A 750 -39.76 14.35 17.13
CA TRP A 750 -41.21 14.35 17.26
C TRP A 750 -41.88 15.62 16.65
N TRP A 751 -41.20 16.77 16.68
CA TRP A 751 -41.67 18.02 16.08
C TRP A 751 -41.39 18.14 14.55
N GLU A 752 -40.59 17.27 13.98
CA GLU A 752 -40.29 17.22 12.54
C GLU A 752 -41.25 16.28 11.80
N ARG A 753 -42.00 15.44 12.53
CA ARG A 753 -42.99 14.52 11.96
C ARG A 753 -44.04 15.28 11.18
N SER A 754 -44.27 14.87 9.91
CA SER A 754 -45.23 15.50 9.01
C SER A 754 -46.65 15.56 9.62
N SER A 755 -47.03 14.53 10.42
CA SER A 755 -48.31 14.52 11.15
C SER A 755 -48.42 15.68 12.15
N LEU A 756 -47.32 16.00 12.83
CA LEU A 756 -47.31 17.11 13.81
C LEU A 756 -47.27 18.49 13.09
N ARG A 757 -46.59 18.57 11.96
CA ARG A 757 -46.59 19.77 11.12
C ARG A 757 -47.99 20.02 10.54
N VAL A 758 -48.66 18.96 10.09
CA VAL A 758 -50.03 19.04 9.59
C VAL A 758 -50.97 19.39 10.72
N THR A 759 -50.85 18.75 11.91
CA THR A 759 -51.67 19.13 13.08
C THR A 759 -51.38 20.52 13.60
N ALA A 760 -50.11 20.96 13.62
CA ALA A 760 -49.73 22.31 13.98
C ALA A 760 -50.28 23.33 12.96
N MET A 761 -50.22 22.98 11.65
CA MET A 761 -50.80 23.81 10.58
C MET A 761 -52.33 23.82 10.64
N LEU A 762 -52.98 22.73 10.93
CA LEU A 762 -54.42 22.67 11.19
C LEU A 762 -54.83 23.43 12.46
N ALA A 763 -54.01 23.31 13.53
CA ALA A 763 -54.19 24.06 14.76
C ALA A 763 -53.95 25.57 14.52
N LEU A 764 -52.96 25.92 13.68
CA LEU A 764 -52.70 27.32 13.29
C LEU A 764 -53.82 27.86 12.43
N LEU A 765 -54.31 27.06 11.45
CA LEU A 765 -55.47 27.40 10.63
C LEU A 765 -56.74 27.50 11.47
N GLY A 766 -56.93 26.57 12.43
CA GLY A 766 -58.02 26.63 13.42
C GLY A 766 -57.90 27.83 14.37
N GLY A 767 -56.67 28.08 14.82
CA GLY A 767 -56.37 29.26 15.63
C GLY A 767 -56.50 30.55 14.88
N THR A 768 -56.08 30.60 13.61
CA THR A 768 -56.30 31.77 12.73
C THR A 768 -57.76 31.95 12.39
N ALA A 769 -58.56 30.91 12.18
CA ALA A 769 -60.00 30.98 12.00
C ALA A 769 -60.72 31.48 13.29
N LEU A 770 -60.27 31.03 14.45
CA LEU A 770 -60.76 31.51 15.74
C LEU A 770 -60.32 32.94 16.05
N THR A 771 -59.03 33.26 15.68
CA THR A 771 -58.55 34.66 15.86
C THR A 771 -59.21 35.60 14.81
N ILE A 772 -59.48 35.18 13.57
CA ILE A 772 -60.26 35.97 12.63
C ILE A 772 -61.68 36.23 13.18
N ARG A 773 -62.26 35.19 13.74
CA ARG A 773 -63.60 35.34 14.39
C ARG A 773 -63.58 36.18 15.68
N GLN A 774 -62.44 36.17 16.41
CA GLN A 774 -62.22 37.02 17.55
C GLN A 774 -61.78 38.43 17.14
N ILE A 775 -61.05 38.58 16.02
CA ILE A 775 -60.66 39.88 15.45
C ILE A 775 -61.88 40.61 14.81
N GLU A 776 -62.82 39.87 14.22
CA GLU A 776 -64.14 40.43 13.79
C GLU A 776 -64.93 40.94 14.99
N ARG A 777 -64.75 40.34 16.16
CA ARG A 777 -65.34 40.84 17.44
C ARG A 777 -64.49 41.88 18.17
N SER A 778 -63.20 42.02 17.82
CA SER A 778 -62.29 42.93 18.52
C SER A 778 -61.71 44.06 17.64
N ARG A 779 -62.16 44.18 16.40
CA ARG A 779 -61.66 45.15 15.41
C ARG A 779 -61.89 46.62 15.86
N ASP A 780 -62.78 46.81 16.87
CA ASP A 780 -63.00 48.16 17.42
C ASP A 780 -62.03 48.55 18.54
N ARG A 781 -61.12 47.67 18.99
CA ARG A 781 -60.20 47.97 20.09
C ARG A 781 -58.70 48.03 19.76
N ARG A 782 -58.30 47.73 18.53
CA ARG A 782 -56.86 47.57 18.26
C ARG A 782 -56.25 48.42 17.16
N LYS A 783 -56.71 49.60 16.90
CA LYS A 783 -55.98 50.57 16.06
C LYS A 783 -54.76 51.25 16.68
N LEU A 784 -54.49 50.98 17.94
CA LEU A 784 -53.36 51.62 18.68
C LEU A 784 -52.14 50.72 19.00
N ALA A 785 -52.19 49.40 18.78
CA ALA A 785 -51.10 48.51 19.15
C ALA A 785 -50.23 47.97 18.01
N ALA A 786 -50.49 48.37 16.79
CA ALA A 786 -49.83 47.86 15.58
C ALA A 786 -48.48 48.53 15.24
N LEU A 787 -48.17 49.65 15.84
CA LEU A 787 -46.99 50.46 15.47
C LEU A 787 -45.68 50.10 16.23
N GLU A 788 -45.75 49.29 17.25
CA GLU A 788 -44.55 48.98 18.10
C GLU A 788 -43.84 47.68 17.72
N ARG A 789 -44.47 46.82 16.93
CA ARG A 789 -43.87 45.48 16.60
C ARG A 789 -43.01 45.47 15.34
N GLU A 790 -43.11 46.49 14.52
CA GLU A 790 -42.35 46.60 13.25
C GLU A 790 -40.86 46.92 13.47
N ARG A 791 -40.54 47.48 14.60
CA ARG A 791 -39.17 47.93 14.92
C ARG A 791 -38.21 46.86 15.44
N ALA A 792 -38.68 45.69 15.80
CA ALA A 792 -37.81 44.66 16.38
C ALA A 792 -37.18 43.70 15.34
N LEU A 793 -37.80 43.47 14.18
CA LEU A 793 -37.28 42.56 13.14
C LEU A 793 -36.25 43.23 12.23
N GLU A 794 -36.21 44.53 12.16
CA GLU A 794 -35.17 45.27 11.42
C GLU A 794 -33.78 45.26 12.10
N ARG A 795 -33.73 45.00 13.39
CA ARG A 795 -32.44 45.08 14.12
C ARG A 795 -31.48 43.92 13.87
N GLU A 796 -31.95 42.71 13.60
CA GLU A 796 -31.06 41.54 13.43
C GLU A 796 -30.52 41.41 12.00
N ARG A 797 -31.31 41.76 11.00
CA ARG A 797 -30.81 41.86 9.61
C ARG A 797 -29.77 42.95 9.42
N SER A 798 -29.85 43.99 10.26
CA SER A 798 -28.89 45.12 10.23
C SER A 798 -27.51 44.80 10.76
N ARG A 799 -27.33 43.75 11.56
CA ARG A 799 -26.03 43.39 12.13
C ARG A 799 -25.11 42.71 11.10
N ILE A 800 -25.62 41.71 10.41
CA ILE A 800 -24.84 40.96 9.38
C ILE A 800 -24.58 41.87 8.17
N ALA A 801 -25.56 42.68 7.76
CA ALA A 801 -25.37 43.69 6.73
C ALA A 801 -24.37 44.77 7.11
N ARG A 802 -24.24 45.09 8.42
CA ARG A 802 -23.35 46.14 8.93
C ARG A 802 -21.88 45.74 8.84
N ASP A 803 -21.54 44.50 9.18
CA ASP A 803 -20.15 44.00 9.11
C ASP A 803 -19.65 43.90 7.64
N ILE A 804 -20.55 43.59 6.72
CA ILE A 804 -20.26 43.64 5.27
C ILE A 804 -20.31 45.10 4.76
N HIS A 805 -21.20 45.89 5.29
CA HIS A 805 -21.39 47.28 4.87
C HIS A 805 -20.29 48.22 5.39
N ASP A 806 -19.71 47.93 6.54
CA ASP A 806 -18.68 48.79 7.14
C ASP A 806 -17.35 48.67 6.39
N ASP A 807 -17.00 47.49 5.90
CA ASP A 807 -15.80 47.29 5.04
C ASP A 807 -16.03 47.76 3.58
N LEU A 808 -17.24 47.53 3.01
CA LEU A 808 -17.57 47.98 1.66
C LEU A 808 -18.05 49.46 1.64
N GLY A 809 -18.75 49.90 2.68
CA GLY A 809 -19.33 51.23 2.75
C GLY A 809 -18.29 52.35 2.87
N ALA A 810 -17.19 52.13 3.59
CA ALA A 810 -16.09 53.09 3.68
C ALA A 810 -15.41 53.29 2.31
N SER A 811 -15.25 52.21 1.57
CA SER A 811 -14.60 52.23 0.25
C SER A 811 -15.51 52.79 -0.86
N LEU A 812 -16.81 52.48 -0.81
CA LEU A 812 -17.83 53.06 -1.71
C LEU A 812 -18.03 54.55 -1.47
N THR A 813 -18.03 54.99 -0.19
CA THR A 813 -18.17 56.41 0.19
C THR A 813 -16.96 57.20 -0.28
N GLN A 814 -15.76 56.62 -0.25
CA GLN A 814 -14.54 57.23 -0.75
C GLN A 814 -14.59 57.42 -2.25
N VAL A 815 -15.06 56.41 -3.00
CA VAL A 815 -15.25 56.50 -4.46
C VAL A 815 -16.32 57.52 -4.81
N ALA A 816 -17.43 57.56 -4.08
CA ALA A 816 -18.51 58.51 -4.31
C ALA A 816 -18.07 59.94 -4.00
N LEU A 817 -17.34 60.19 -2.90
CA LEU A 817 -16.81 61.50 -2.53
C LEU A 817 -15.81 62.01 -3.57
N LEU A 818 -14.94 61.14 -4.05
CA LEU A 818 -13.99 61.45 -5.12
C LEU A 818 -14.72 61.74 -6.45
N GLY A 819 -15.84 61.06 -6.73
CA GLY A 819 -16.70 61.32 -7.86
C GLY A 819 -17.43 62.65 -7.79
N GLU A 820 -17.88 63.02 -6.60
CA GLU A 820 -18.60 64.30 -6.38
C GLU A 820 -17.64 65.49 -6.42
N MET A 821 -16.43 65.35 -5.91
CA MET A 821 -15.35 66.33 -6.03
C MET A 821 -14.93 66.55 -7.47
N ALA A 822 -14.89 65.50 -8.28
CA ALA A 822 -14.57 65.58 -9.71
C ALA A 822 -15.69 66.27 -10.53
N GLY A 823 -16.94 66.23 -10.05
CA GLY A 823 -18.06 66.89 -10.67
C GLY A 823 -18.23 68.38 -10.37
N GLN A 824 -17.58 68.89 -9.29
CA GLN A 824 -17.74 70.27 -8.83
C GLN A 824 -16.59 71.23 -9.21
N THR A 825 -15.51 70.74 -9.74
CA THR A 825 -14.33 71.52 -10.04
C THR A 825 -14.31 71.96 -11.52
N ALA A 826 -14.70 73.20 -11.77
CA ALA A 826 -14.47 73.93 -13.01
C ALA A 826 -12.99 74.38 -13.05
N GLY A 827 -12.07 73.42 -13.15
CA GLY A 827 -10.65 73.62 -13.20
C GLY A 827 -9.98 72.92 -14.39
N SER A 828 -8.76 73.11 -14.64
CA SER A 828 -8.00 72.71 -15.81
C SER A 828 -8.14 71.24 -16.20
N PRO A 829 -7.93 70.82 -17.47
CA PRO A 829 -8.01 69.40 -17.88
C PRO A 829 -7.06 68.42 -17.14
N GLU A 830 -6.05 68.98 -16.43
CA GLU A 830 -5.11 68.18 -15.66
C GLU A 830 -5.65 67.79 -14.28
N ASP A 831 -6.42 68.61 -13.63
CA ASP A 831 -7.07 68.33 -12.34
C ASP A 831 -8.17 67.26 -12.46
N PHE A 832 -8.95 67.30 -13.58
CA PHE A 832 -9.94 66.28 -13.88
C PHE A 832 -9.31 64.91 -14.13
N ARG A 833 -8.18 64.83 -14.81
CA ARG A 833 -7.44 63.56 -15.04
C ARG A 833 -6.86 62.97 -13.71
N GLY A 834 -6.40 63.84 -12.80
CA GLY A 834 -5.93 63.43 -11.49
C GLY A 834 -7.01 62.77 -10.62
N GLN A 835 -8.18 63.42 -10.62
CA GLN A 835 -9.34 62.91 -9.82
C GLN A 835 -9.96 61.63 -10.43
N THR A 836 -10.05 61.51 -11.74
CA THR A 836 -10.53 60.29 -12.43
C THR A 836 -9.61 59.12 -12.19
N ARG A 837 -8.29 59.40 -12.09
CA ARG A 837 -7.31 58.38 -11.76
C ARG A 837 -7.47 57.87 -10.34
N GLN A 838 -7.74 58.76 -9.37
CA GLN A 838 -7.99 58.36 -7.96
C GLN A 838 -9.27 57.53 -7.79
N ILE A 839 -10.32 57.84 -8.55
CA ILE A 839 -11.57 57.07 -8.56
C ILE A 839 -11.31 55.65 -9.12
N SER A 840 -10.56 55.57 -10.20
CA SER A 840 -10.20 54.30 -10.85
C SER A 840 -9.33 53.42 -9.91
N GLU A 841 -8.36 54.03 -9.24
CA GLU A 841 -7.51 53.37 -8.27
C GLU A 841 -8.29 52.84 -7.08
N ALA A 842 -9.22 53.60 -6.52
CA ALA A 842 -10.07 53.20 -5.41
C ALA A 842 -11.04 52.05 -5.77
N ALA A 843 -11.60 52.10 -6.99
CA ALA A 843 -12.45 51.02 -7.51
C ALA A 843 -11.70 49.71 -7.74
N HIS A 844 -10.46 49.79 -8.23
CA HIS A 844 -9.62 48.61 -8.40
C HIS A 844 -9.15 48.01 -7.05
N GLU A 845 -8.99 48.83 -6.04
CA GLU A 845 -8.62 48.35 -4.70
C GLU A 845 -9.78 47.62 -4.02
N MET A 846 -11.03 48.06 -4.25
CA MET A 846 -12.25 47.39 -3.79
C MET A 846 -12.43 46.03 -4.49
N ALA A 847 -12.25 45.96 -5.79
CA ALA A 847 -12.35 44.71 -6.56
C ALA A 847 -11.30 43.68 -6.05
N ARG A 848 -10.08 44.13 -5.82
CA ARG A 848 -8.98 43.29 -5.27
C ARG A 848 -9.23 42.81 -3.83
N SER A 849 -9.95 43.59 -3.04
CA SER A 849 -10.29 43.18 -1.65
C SER A 849 -11.33 42.07 -1.65
N LEU A 850 -12.29 42.14 -2.59
CA LEU A 850 -13.32 41.10 -2.79
C LEU A 850 -12.71 39.77 -3.24
N GLU A 851 -11.76 39.82 -4.13
CA GLU A 851 -11.07 38.61 -4.66
C GLU A 851 -10.28 37.89 -3.58
N ALA A 852 -9.65 38.62 -2.66
CA ALA A 852 -8.93 38.06 -1.53
C ALA A 852 -9.86 37.33 -0.53
N ILE A 853 -11.06 37.87 -0.31
CA ILE A 853 -12.07 37.25 0.56
C ILE A 853 -12.58 35.93 -0.06
N VAL A 854 -12.86 35.93 -1.37
CA VAL A 854 -13.34 34.76 -2.11
C VAL A 854 -12.27 33.66 -2.11
N TRP A 855 -10.99 34.01 -2.29
CA TRP A 855 -9.89 33.06 -2.27
C TRP A 855 -9.76 32.37 -0.91
N ALA A 856 -9.87 33.13 0.20
CA ALA A 856 -9.69 32.60 1.55
C ALA A 856 -10.81 31.63 1.98
N VAL A 857 -12.01 31.72 1.37
CA VAL A 857 -13.18 30.90 1.72
C VAL A 857 -13.27 29.62 0.88
N ARG A 858 -12.55 29.52 -0.23
CA ARG A 858 -12.59 28.32 -1.11
C ARG A 858 -11.90 27.13 -0.49
N PRO A 859 -12.57 25.95 -0.43
CA PRO A 859 -11.99 24.73 0.14
C PRO A 859 -10.79 24.18 -0.66
N GLU A 860 -10.73 24.51 -1.95
CA GLU A 860 -9.65 24.07 -2.85
C GLU A 860 -8.27 24.64 -2.44
N ASN A 861 -8.24 25.67 -1.61
CA ASN A 861 -7.04 26.36 -1.15
C ASN A 861 -6.62 25.99 0.27
N ASP A 862 -7.15 24.91 0.82
CA ASP A 862 -7.01 24.55 2.25
C ASP A 862 -5.61 24.07 2.69
N THR A 863 -4.58 24.31 1.91
CA THR A 863 -3.21 23.89 2.24
C THR A 863 -2.29 25.08 2.56
N LEU A 864 -1.29 24.82 3.39
CA LEU A 864 -0.23 25.79 3.68
C LEU A 864 0.51 26.21 2.40
N ARG A 865 0.74 25.29 1.49
CA ARG A 865 1.36 25.57 0.20
C ARG A 865 0.57 26.60 -0.60
N SER A 866 -0.75 26.39 -0.71
CA SER A 866 -1.63 27.33 -1.42
C SER A 866 -1.61 28.73 -0.81
N LEU A 867 -1.50 28.84 0.52
CA LEU A 867 -1.38 30.12 1.20
C LEU A 867 -0.07 30.83 0.83
N VAL A 868 1.05 30.13 0.89
CA VAL A 868 2.38 30.69 0.58
C VAL A 868 2.51 31.06 -0.90
N GLU A 869 2.00 30.23 -1.80
CA GLU A 869 1.97 30.52 -3.24
C GLU A 869 1.10 31.73 -3.57
N TYR A 870 -0.03 31.89 -2.89
CA TYR A 870 -0.89 33.06 -3.04
C TYR A 870 -0.21 34.34 -2.55
N MET A 871 0.49 34.26 -1.43
CA MET A 871 1.26 35.39 -0.88
C MET A 871 2.43 35.79 -1.80
N SER A 872 3.15 34.82 -2.35
CA SER A 872 4.24 35.06 -3.32
C SER A 872 3.73 35.77 -4.54
N ARG A 873 2.68 35.22 -5.18
CA ARG A 873 2.05 35.83 -6.37
C ARG A 873 1.57 37.26 -6.09
N ARG A 874 1.00 37.47 -4.94
CA ARG A 874 0.51 38.81 -4.56
C ARG A 874 1.65 39.80 -4.31
N THR A 875 2.80 39.30 -3.87
CA THR A 875 4.02 40.11 -3.75
C THR A 875 4.56 40.50 -5.13
N ASP A 876 4.62 39.52 -6.05
CA ASP A 876 5.03 39.76 -7.45
C ASP A 876 4.21 40.90 -8.08
N GLU A 877 2.87 40.83 -7.98
CA GLU A 877 1.96 41.81 -8.50
C GLU A 877 2.18 43.21 -7.89
N LEU A 878 2.53 43.31 -6.60
CA LEU A 878 2.74 44.57 -5.92
C LEU A 878 4.05 45.26 -6.31
N PHE A 879 5.07 44.45 -6.68
CA PHE A 879 6.41 44.98 -7.04
C PHE A 879 6.63 45.10 -8.55
N GLU A 880 5.76 44.52 -9.42
CA GLU A 880 5.91 44.45 -10.87
C GLU A 880 6.15 45.82 -11.54
N ASN A 881 5.63 46.90 -11.00
CA ASN A 881 5.76 48.26 -11.55
C ASN A 881 6.54 49.25 -10.65
N MET A 882 7.30 48.73 -9.67
CA MET A 882 8.05 49.58 -8.72
C MET A 882 9.56 49.45 -8.91
N PRO A 883 10.34 50.54 -8.88
CA PRO A 883 11.78 50.50 -8.97
C PRO A 883 12.44 50.08 -7.64
N ARG A 884 11.94 48.99 -7.03
CA ARG A 884 12.38 48.46 -5.74
C ARG A 884 12.63 46.98 -5.89
N GLN A 885 13.66 46.46 -5.20
CA GLN A 885 13.94 45.01 -5.20
C GLN A 885 13.27 44.32 -4.05
N TYR A 886 12.82 43.09 -4.26
CA TYR A 886 12.37 42.25 -3.19
C TYR A 886 12.89 40.81 -3.33
N GLN A 887 12.97 40.10 -2.22
CA GLN A 887 13.30 38.67 -2.16
C GLN A 887 12.23 37.94 -1.38
N PHE A 888 11.63 36.94 -2.01
CA PHE A 888 10.68 36.06 -1.35
C PHE A 888 11.32 34.67 -1.18
N ILE A 889 11.63 34.30 0.07
CA ILE A 889 12.39 33.09 0.40
C ILE A 889 11.46 32.09 1.08
N THR A 890 11.34 30.93 0.48
CA THR A 890 10.55 29.80 1.01
C THR A 890 11.44 28.59 1.26
N PRO A 891 11.16 27.78 2.28
CA PRO A 891 11.91 26.54 2.49
C PRO A 891 11.67 25.54 1.34
N ALA A 892 12.65 24.70 1.05
CA ALA A 892 12.62 23.70 -0.04
C ALA A 892 11.53 22.62 0.11
N GLY A 893 10.87 22.49 1.29
CA GLY A 893 9.77 21.57 1.57
C GLY A 893 8.78 22.22 2.52
N LEU A 894 7.68 22.77 1.99
CA LEU A 894 6.54 23.17 2.82
C LEU A 894 5.73 21.93 3.18
N PRO A 895 5.35 21.75 4.45
CA PRO A 895 4.50 20.62 4.85
C PRO A 895 3.14 20.68 4.15
N GLU A 896 2.71 19.57 3.56
CA GLU A 896 1.35 19.44 3.01
C GLU A 896 0.34 19.26 4.15
N ARG A 897 -0.04 20.34 4.76
CA ARG A 897 -1.03 20.36 5.85
C ARG A 897 -2.20 21.25 5.47
N PRO A 898 -3.41 20.82 5.81
CA PRO A 898 -4.58 21.70 5.71
C PRO A 898 -4.45 22.84 6.71
N VAL A 899 -4.80 24.03 6.26
CA VAL A 899 -4.84 25.24 7.07
C VAL A 899 -6.27 25.76 7.07
N HIS A 900 -6.84 25.94 8.24
CA HIS A 900 -8.22 26.41 8.41
C HIS A 900 -8.45 27.76 7.71
N ALA A 901 -9.64 27.95 7.11
CA ALA A 901 -9.96 29.15 6.34
C ALA A 901 -9.77 30.44 7.14
N GLU A 902 -10.08 30.42 8.42
CA GLU A 902 -9.92 31.55 9.34
C GLU A 902 -8.44 31.92 9.53
N VAL A 903 -7.55 30.92 9.62
CA VAL A 903 -6.11 31.13 9.72
C VAL A 903 -5.58 31.77 8.43
N ARG A 904 -5.97 31.21 7.29
CA ARG A 904 -5.56 31.74 5.97
C ARG A 904 -5.97 33.19 5.79
N HIS A 905 -7.22 33.50 6.14
CA HIS A 905 -7.76 34.84 5.99
C HIS A 905 -6.99 35.87 6.87
N ASN A 906 -6.85 35.57 8.15
CA ASN A 906 -6.22 36.50 9.06
C ASN A 906 -4.71 36.68 8.82
N VAL A 907 -4.01 35.58 8.50
CA VAL A 907 -2.58 35.61 8.13
C VAL A 907 -2.37 36.44 6.86
N PHE A 908 -3.18 36.19 5.82
CA PHE A 908 -3.05 36.93 4.57
C PHE A 908 -3.28 38.44 4.76
N LEU A 909 -4.29 38.82 5.51
CA LEU A 909 -4.58 40.24 5.77
C LEU A 909 -3.49 40.91 6.61
N ALA A 910 -2.94 40.24 7.62
CA ALA A 910 -1.82 40.72 8.40
C ALA A 910 -0.56 40.91 7.55
N TYR A 911 -0.29 39.94 6.64
CA TYR A 911 0.80 40.00 5.69
C TYR A 911 0.63 41.16 4.69
N LYS A 912 -0.55 41.35 4.10
CA LYS A 912 -0.86 42.44 3.18
C LYS A 912 -0.63 43.82 3.85
N GLU A 913 -1.09 43.95 5.07
CA GLU A 913 -0.91 45.20 5.82
C GLU A 913 0.58 45.47 6.13
N THR A 914 1.35 44.41 6.43
CA THR A 914 2.79 44.55 6.67
C THR A 914 3.51 44.99 5.39
N LEU A 915 3.20 44.43 4.24
CA LEU A 915 3.76 44.86 2.95
C LEU A 915 3.37 46.28 2.58
N ASN A 916 2.10 46.67 2.80
CA ASN A 916 1.65 48.02 2.56
C ASN A 916 2.42 49.04 3.41
N ASN A 917 2.71 48.71 4.67
CA ASN A 917 3.50 49.56 5.56
C ASN A 917 4.94 49.74 5.05
N ALA A 918 5.58 48.64 4.59
CA ALA A 918 6.91 48.68 3.99
C ALA A 918 6.93 49.54 2.69
N LEU A 919 5.87 49.39 1.87
CA LEU A 919 5.79 50.13 0.61
C LEU A 919 5.48 51.63 0.76
N LYS A 920 4.51 51.96 1.62
CA LYS A 920 4.00 53.32 1.75
C LYS A 920 4.83 54.19 2.73
N HIS A 921 5.35 53.58 3.79
CA HIS A 921 5.90 54.34 4.91
C HIS A 921 7.41 54.21 5.09
N ALA A 922 8.02 53.09 4.67
CA ALA A 922 9.42 52.84 4.96
C ALA A 922 10.41 53.56 3.99
N GLN A 923 9.98 53.91 2.79
CA GLN A 923 10.89 54.41 1.69
C GLN A 923 12.06 53.46 1.41
N ALA A 924 11.85 52.15 1.60
CA ALA A 924 12.84 51.12 1.44
C ALA A 924 13.21 50.93 -0.04
N SER A 925 14.47 50.60 -0.32
CA SER A 925 14.92 50.18 -1.63
C SER A 925 14.82 48.69 -1.82
N GLU A 926 14.81 47.93 -0.73
CA GLU A 926 14.74 46.46 -0.74
C GLU A 926 13.79 45.97 0.38
N VAL A 927 13.01 44.94 0.05
CA VAL A 927 12.13 44.23 1.02
C VAL A 927 12.45 42.76 0.92
N ARG A 928 12.71 42.15 2.05
CA ARG A 928 12.99 40.72 2.17
C ARG A 928 11.86 40.01 2.93
N ILE A 929 11.30 38.98 2.34
CA ILE A 929 10.24 38.16 2.94
C ILE A 929 10.76 36.73 3.10
N GLU A 930 10.74 36.24 4.31
CA GLU A 930 11.16 34.87 4.62
C GLU A 930 10.02 34.10 5.26
N VAL A 931 9.74 32.92 4.72
CA VAL A 931 8.76 32.00 5.29
C VAL A 931 9.51 30.82 5.88
N ALA A 932 9.27 30.51 7.14
CA ALA A 932 9.82 29.33 7.81
C ALA A 932 8.73 28.66 8.64
N CYS A 933 8.58 27.37 8.53
CA CYS A 933 7.58 26.61 9.24
C CYS A 933 8.22 25.41 9.93
N ASP A 934 7.83 25.15 11.16
CA ASP A 934 8.10 23.90 11.87
C ASP A 934 6.87 22.97 11.82
N THR A 935 6.82 21.97 12.68
CA THR A 935 5.72 21.00 12.71
C THR A 935 4.40 21.57 13.23
N THR A 936 4.41 22.69 13.95
CA THR A 936 3.25 23.25 14.68
C THR A 936 2.98 24.69 14.33
N THR A 937 4.02 25.46 14.03
CA THR A 937 3.94 26.91 13.81
C THR A 937 4.58 27.33 12.49
N CYS A 938 4.12 28.44 11.96
CA CYS A 938 4.71 29.09 10.80
C CYS A 938 5.07 30.53 11.13
N HIS A 939 6.20 30.97 10.59
CA HIS A 939 6.72 32.32 10.76
C HIS A 939 6.86 32.98 9.39
N ILE A 940 6.37 34.17 9.27
CA ILE A 940 6.61 35.03 8.11
C ILE A 940 7.36 36.26 8.61
N VAL A 941 8.54 36.49 8.10
CA VAL A 941 9.38 37.65 8.47
C VAL A 941 9.47 38.57 7.27
N VAL A 942 9.03 39.80 7.44
CA VAL A 942 9.16 40.85 6.42
C VAL A 942 10.13 41.89 6.95
N THR A 943 11.23 42.08 6.24
CA THR A 943 12.27 43.07 6.61
C THR A 943 12.44 44.07 5.48
N ASP A 944 12.38 45.31 5.80
CA ASP A 944 12.69 46.42 4.89
C ASP A 944 13.95 47.16 5.36
N ASN A 945 14.69 47.73 4.41
CA ASN A 945 15.84 48.55 4.68
C ASN A 945 15.53 50.08 4.69
N GLY A 946 14.31 50.40 4.97
CA GLY A 946 13.81 51.77 4.92
C GLY A 946 14.18 52.64 6.13
N ARG A 947 13.47 53.78 6.28
CA ARG A 947 13.76 54.75 7.31
C ARG A 947 13.48 54.31 8.75
N GLY A 948 12.80 53.16 8.94
CA GLY A 948 12.36 52.73 10.27
C GLY A 948 11.57 53.79 11.03
N PHE A 949 11.27 53.50 12.27
CA PHE A 949 10.55 54.45 13.17
C PHE A 949 10.85 54.13 14.65
N ASP A 950 10.56 55.08 15.50
CA ASP A 950 10.60 54.88 16.97
C ASP A 950 9.28 54.29 17.43
N GLU A 951 9.29 53.03 17.92
CA GLU A 951 8.10 52.32 18.35
C GLU A 951 7.35 53.00 19.49
N SER A 952 8.06 53.78 20.34
CA SER A 952 7.46 54.54 21.44
C SER A 952 6.61 55.71 20.96
N SER A 953 6.95 56.30 19.80
CA SER A 953 6.26 57.48 19.24
C SER A 953 5.00 57.12 18.44
N VAL A 954 4.86 55.86 17.99
CA VAL A 954 3.76 55.38 17.12
C VAL A 954 2.55 54.86 17.94
N ARG A 955 2.68 54.75 19.26
CA ARG A 955 1.59 54.23 20.14
C ARG A 955 0.27 55.02 20.08
N THR A 956 0.25 56.21 19.51
CA THR A 956 -0.93 57.15 19.53
C THR A 956 -1.57 57.36 18.14
N ALA A 957 -0.99 56.97 17.02
CA ALA A 957 -1.44 57.42 15.72
C ALA A 957 -1.59 56.35 14.60
N GLY A 958 -1.20 55.07 14.79
CA GLY A 958 -1.20 54.10 13.71
C GLY A 958 -2.17 52.94 13.89
N THR A 959 -3.26 52.92 13.13
CA THR A 959 -4.25 51.81 13.13
C THR A 959 -3.71 50.53 12.55
N GLY A 960 -2.73 50.56 11.61
CA GLY A 960 -2.20 49.42 10.87
C GLY A 960 -1.49 48.36 11.74
N LEU A 961 -0.55 48.78 12.60
CA LEU A 961 0.16 47.83 13.48
C LEU A 961 -0.75 47.19 14.53
N LYS A 962 -1.75 47.96 15.02
CA LYS A 962 -2.78 47.43 15.92
C LYS A 962 -3.63 46.35 15.22
N ASN A 963 -3.97 46.56 13.96
CA ASN A 963 -4.74 45.60 13.15
C ASN A 963 -3.96 44.33 12.89
N ILE A 964 -2.66 44.38 12.58
CA ILE A 964 -1.80 43.22 12.43
C ILE A 964 -1.80 42.36 13.70
N ARG A 965 -1.54 42.97 14.86
CA ARG A 965 -1.53 42.26 16.17
C ARG A 965 -2.88 41.65 16.50
N MET A 966 -3.98 42.37 16.26
CA MET A 966 -5.33 41.90 16.56
C MET A 966 -5.72 40.69 15.66
N ARG A 967 -5.38 40.71 14.38
CA ARG A 967 -5.70 39.63 13.42
C ARG A 967 -4.95 38.35 13.76
N LEU A 968 -3.68 38.46 14.14
CA LEU A 968 -2.92 37.26 14.52
C LEU A 968 -3.36 36.74 15.90
N ALA A 969 -3.64 37.59 16.85
CA ALA A 969 -4.19 37.16 18.14
C ALA A 969 -5.53 36.40 18.00
N ALA A 970 -6.36 36.75 17.01
CA ALA A 970 -7.63 36.05 16.73
C ALA A 970 -7.44 34.57 16.39
N ILE A 971 -6.31 34.24 15.81
CA ILE A 971 -5.98 32.84 15.39
C ILE A 971 -4.94 32.18 16.30
N GLY A 972 -4.67 32.72 17.48
CA GLY A 972 -3.68 32.19 18.42
C GLY A 972 -2.23 32.46 18.05
N GLY A 973 -1.99 33.38 17.13
CA GLY A 973 -0.67 33.86 16.73
C GLY A 973 -0.29 35.22 17.39
N HIS A 974 0.87 35.74 17.07
CA HIS A 974 1.33 37.06 17.48
C HIS A 974 2.23 37.72 16.41
N ALA A 975 2.41 39.01 16.50
CA ALA A 975 3.29 39.80 15.66
C ALA A 975 4.32 40.56 16.48
N ASP A 976 5.60 40.35 16.15
CA ASP A 976 6.71 41.11 16.71
C ASP A 976 7.18 42.16 15.69
N VAL A 977 7.32 43.36 16.12
CA VAL A 977 7.79 44.47 15.27
C VAL A 977 9.07 45.04 15.88
N GLN A 978 10.11 45.11 15.11
CA GLN A 978 11.38 45.70 15.48
C GLN A 978 11.71 46.80 14.46
N ALA A 979 11.66 48.02 14.91
CA ALA A 979 12.01 49.18 14.07
C ALA A 979 13.04 50.07 14.78
N ARG A 980 13.97 50.61 14.02
CA ARG A 980 14.91 51.65 14.51
C ARG A 980 15.05 52.76 13.46
N PRO A 981 14.96 54.01 13.87
CA PRO A 981 15.15 55.10 12.94
C PRO A 981 16.48 54.99 12.14
N GLY A 982 16.37 55.05 10.84
CA GLY A 982 17.49 54.91 9.94
C GLY A 982 18.02 53.50 9.65
N SER A 983 17.40 52.48 10.23
CA SER A 983 17.87 51.06 10.09
C SER A 983 16.80 50.07 9.59
N GLY A 984 15.68 50.58 9.03
CA GLY A 984 14.58 49.77 8.52
C GLY A 984 13.66 49.17 9.58
N THR A 985 12.78 48.31 9.15
CA THR A 985 11.80 47.62 10.01
C THR A 985 11.76 46.12 9.73
N THR A 986 11.70 45.33 10.78
CA THR A 986 11.43 43.88 10.69
C THR A 986 10.12 43.55 11.39
N VAL A 987 9.20 42.96 10.70
CA VAL A 987 7.92 42.45 11.22
C VAL A 987 7.91 40.93 11.10
N ARG A 988 7.75 40.28 12.25
CA ARG A 988 7.62 38.81 12.31
C ARG A 988 6.18 38.44 12.66
N LEU A 989 5.52 37.74 11.80
CA LEU A 989 4.16 37.21 11.97
C LEU A 989 4.27 35.72 12.33
N VAL A 990 3.76 35.31 13.46
CA VAL A 990 3.81 33.94 13.98
C VAL A 990 2.39 33.42 14.14
N PHE A 991 2.10 32.23 13.60
CA PHE A 991 0.77 31.64 13.69
C PHE A 991 0.82 30.09 13.73
N PRO A 992 -0.13 29.45 14.43
CA PRO A 992 -0.22 27.99 14.50
C PRO A 992 -0.82 27.42 13.21
N LEU A 993 -0.40 26.21 12.88
CA LEU A 993 -0.94 25.47 11.73
C LEU A 993 -2.27 24.76 12.03
N ASN A 994 -2.57 24.50 13.31
CA ASN A 994 -3.82 23.90 13.78
C ASN A 994 -4.51 24.80 14.81
N LEU A 995 -5.84 24.95 14.71
CA LEU A 995 -6.66 25.68 15.68
C LEU A 995 -7.08 24.83 16.90
N GLU A 996 -6.83 23.53 16.90
CA GLU A 996 -7.33 22.60 17.93
C GLU A 996 -6.60 22.67 19.28
N ASP A 997 -5.51 23.41 19.39
CA ASP A 997 -4.76 23.55 20.66
C ASP A 997 -5.32 24.57 21.64
N ARG A 998 -6.55 25.05 21.43
CA ARG A 998 -7.18 26.09 22.31
C ARG A 998 -7.76 25.58 23.62
N GLU A 999 -7.89 24.25 23.82
CA GLU A 999 -8.53 23.69 25.03
C GLU A 999 -7.57 23.11 26.08
N SER A 1000 -6.26 23.25 25.92
CA SER A 1000 -5.30 22.72 26.89
C SER A 1000 -4.25 23.75 27.34
N SER A 1001 -4.69 24.82 27.95
CA SER A 1001 -3.84 25.58 28.91
C SER A 1001 -4.72 26.22 29.99
N PRO A 1002 -4.35 26.07 31.29
CA PRO A 1002 -5.15 26.38 32.45
C PRO A 1002 -5.43 27.86 32.64
#